data_53caa08829257382e5e4e57fe9a86bc7
#
_entry.id   53caa08829257382e5e4e57fe9a86bc7
#
_cell.length_a   1.000
_cell.length_b   1.000
_cell.length_c   1.000
_cell.angle_alpha   90.00
_cell.angle_beta   90.00
_cell.angle_gamma   90.00
#
_symmetry.space_group_name_H-M   'P 1'
#
loop_
_entity.id
_entity.type
_entity.pdbx_description
1 polymer ?
#
loop_
_entity_poly.entity_id
_entity_poly.type
_entity_poly.pdbx_seq_one_letter_code
_entity_poly.pdbx_strand_id
1 'polypeptide(L)'
;MDSPAFGQATLTNCERELIHLAGSVQPHGLLLLLQADANLPVLQASANTAELLGIDAAALQGQALARLAGNLAEQVQHLLPGLGEEPLPLRCHTGQGRALRYFEGTAHRPPGGGVVLELEPVDRGSGMAAIALDAAHGTRSIAAAVERFSAAGTLNGLCDAVVQVLRDLTGYDRVMVYRFDPDGHGQIFAEARAAQLEPLLGHHYPASDIPQRARELYLRNRVRVLADVHYEASPLVPALRPDRGTPLDMSMCHLRSMSPLHLQYLKNMGVTGTLVASLVREGRLWGLIAAHHYSPRHLRLGLRQVVDLLAEVASTRIAAIENYAHAQVALMVQRLEQRLIEATSTEGDWRQALFRNPRTLLQPLEATGAALFHGDEILSTGDVPSTPELRALCTWVHEQPAGADPGAPYTCNAVGQAHPPLAALTPTACGVLAVRLSTQRPDFLMWFRKEQLLTVKWAGNPDKAALLAHEPRDGAAAGPVQDPLQLSPRRSFATWSEIVRGTARPWTLAERTMGRAIGMALVDIIVQVNAVRLLIAEHQLAQIRQTVNAAQEPVLMTDARGALIFANHAFLALRGAAAEAPAVGLRVAGLFDDAEGVQQALENLARVPWRGEWVVLNPGAAHGAGTPVAVRAEAVPTRDGELLGCIIVLDDLRARRETALARQRLEASLLLAGGAISGTGSNSAPGTATDSGASQGTGQGAGRRADEVLGAILSNASLAAMDIADAVGGPSVAPLLQELEASAQRATALYERFRNFTAG
;
A
#
# COMPACT_ATOMS: atom_id res chain seq x y z
N MET A 1 28.85 -14.60 -15.08
CA MET A 1 29.09 -15.91 -14.46
C MET A 1 28.29 -16.94 -15.20
N ASP A 2 28.94 -17.95 -15.77
CA ASP A 2 28.29 -18.96 -16.59
C ASP A 2 27.40 -19.89 -15.76
N SER A 3 26.30 -20.34 -16.36
CA SER A 3 25.38 -21.32 -15.71
C SER A 3 26.02 -22.70 -15.81
N PRO A 4 26.13 -23.46 -14.70
CA PRO A 4 26.70 -24.80 -14.74
C PRO A 4 25.83 -25.74 -15.58
N ALA A 5 26.46 -26.63 -16.31
CA ALA A 5 25.78 -27.71 -17.02
C ALA A 5 25.09 -28.65 -16.03
N PHE A 6 24.14 -29.45 -16.52
CA PHE A 6 23.44 -30.43 -15.70
C PHE A 6 24.44 -31.41 -15.06
N GLY A 7 24.29 -31.64 -13.77
CA GLY A 7 25.14 -32.51 -12.95
C GLY A 7 26.50 -31.91 -12.56
N GLN A 8 26.82 -30.67 -12.95
CA GLN A 8 28.06 -30.00 -12.59
C GLN A 8 27.85 -28.87 -11.56
N ALA A 9 26.65 -28.72 -11.05
CA ALA A 9 26.33 -27.74 -10.03
C ALA A 9 26.93 -28.09 -8.66
N THR A 10 27.26 -27.02 -7.90
CA THR A 10 27.65 -27.07 -6.49
C THR A 10 26.59 -26.39 -5.65
N LEU A 11 26.64 -26.47 -4.32
CA LEU A 11 25.69 -25.76 -3.46
C LEU A 11 25.73 -24.23 -3.60
N THR A 12 26.82 -23.69 -4.15
CA THR A 12 26.99 -22.24 -4.34
C THR A 12 26.42 -21.72 -5.66
N ASN A 13 26.20 -22.61 -6.66
CA ASN A 13 25.73 -22.23 -8.00
C ASN A 13 24.53 -23.07 -8.51
N CYS A 14 23.96 -23.94 -7.66
CA CYS A 14 22.82 -24.80 -8.02
C CYS A 14 21.61 -24.01 -8.51
N GLU A 15 21.47 -22.74 -8.10
CA GLU A 15 20.38 -21.86 -8.55
C GLU A 15 20.41 -21.61 -10.08
N ARG A 16 21.56 -21.82 -10.74
CA ARG A 16 21.77 -21.57 -12.14
C ARG A 16 21.97 -22.85 -12.97
N GLU A 17 21.90 -24.02 -12.34
CA GLU A 17 22.05 -25.29 -13.06
C GLU A 17 21.04 -25.42 -14.20
N LEU A 18 21.52 -25.87 -15.38
CA LEU A 18 20.69 -26.05 -16.57
C LEU A 18 19.85 -27.34 -16.47
N ILE A 19 19.04 -27.48 -15.47
CA ILE A 19 18.24 -28.69 -15.16
C ILE A 19 17.26 -29.09 -16.26
N HIS A 20 16.91 -28.19 -17.15
CA HIS A 20 16.07 -28.47 -18.32
C HIS A 20 16.84 -29.14 -19.47
N LEU A 21 18.18 -29.12 -19.45
CA LEU A 21 19.04 -29.75 -20.42
C LEU A 21 19.69 -31.04 -19.85
N ALA A 22 18.90 -31.85 -19.14
CA ALA A 22 19.38 -33.03 -18.45
C ALA A 22 20.01 -34.09 -19.37
N GLY A 23 19.59 -34.16 -20.62
CA GLY A 23 20.13 -35.12 -21.63
C GLY A 23 19.94 -36.60 -21.24
N SER A 24 19.07 -36.89 -20.27
CA SER A 24 18.79 -38.25 -19.79
C SER A 24 17.39 -38.35 -19.17
N VAL A 25 16.89 -39.56 -19.07
CA VAL A 25 15.57 -39.89 -18.48
C VAL A 25 15.66 -40.90 -17.38
N GLN A 26 14.61 -40.95 -16.53
CA GLN A 26 14.40 -42.00 -15.55
C GLN A 26 14.11 -43.33 -16.27
N PRO A 27 14.66 -44.48 -15.87
CA PRO A 27 14.68 -45.71 -16.66
C PRO A 27 13.32 -46.46 -16.70
N HIS A 28 12.32 -46.06 -15.88
CA HIS A 28 10.99 -46.67 -15.90
C HIS A 28 10.19 -46.33 -17.17
N GLY A 29 10.68 -45.41 -18.01
CA GLY A 29 10.15 -45.09 -19.32
C GLY A 29 11.24 -44.72 -20.30
N LEU A 30 10.89 -44.47 -21.55
CA LEU A 30 11.77 -44.13 -22.63
C LEU A 30 11.37 -42.80 -23.28
N LEU A 31 12.34 -42.12 -23.93
CA LEU A 31 12.11 -40.90 -24.68
C LEU A 31 12.58 -41.08 -26.13
N LEU A 32 11.76 -40.66 -27.08
CA LEU A 32 12.13 -40.53 -28.51
C LEU A 32 11.94 -39.05 -28.93
N LEU A 33 12.95 -38.48 -29.59
CA LEU A 33 12.80 -37.23 -30.32
C LEU A 33 12.64 -37.56 -31.80
N LEU A 34 11.58 -37.10 -32.41
CA LEU A 34 11.24 -37.33 -33.80
C LEU A 34 11.36 -36.03 -34.61
N GLN A 35 11.73 -36.16 -35.87
CA GLN A 35 11.50 -35.09 -36.82
C GLN A 35 10.02 -35.00 -37.17
N ALA A 36 9.47 -33.79 -37.26
CA ALA A 36 8.06 -33.59 -37.55
C ALA A 36 7.78 -33.63 -39.06
N ASP A 37 7.96 -34.79 -39.67
CA ASP A 37 7.63 -35.06 -41.08
C ASP A 37 6.68 -36.26 -41.21
N ALA A 38 6.31 -36.63 -42.47
CA ALA A 38 5.38 -37.69 -42.74
C ALA A 38 5.81 -39.10 -42.24
N ASN A 39 7.12 -39.32 -42.13
CA ASN A 39 7.70 -40.61 -41.75
C ASN A 39 8.12 -40.65 -40.28
N LEU A 40 8.13 -39.50 -39.60
CA LEU A 40 8.55 -39.34 -38.20
C LEU A 40 9.86 -40.04 -37.88
N PRO A 41 10.99 -39.72 -38.59
CA PRO A 41 12.24 -40.38 -38.29
C PRO A 41 12.75 -40.01 -36.90
N VAL A 42 13.35 -41.00 -36.22
CA VAL A 42 13.90 -40.84 -34.89
C VAL A 42 15.20 -40.05 -34.96
N LEU A 43 15.26 -38.91 -34.29
CA LEU A 43 16.48 -38.07 -34.19
C LEU A 43 17.33 -38.48 -32.98
N GLN A 44 16.70 -38.69 -31.83
CA GLN A 44 17.34 -39.14 -30.59
C GLN A 44 16.44 -40.16 -29.90
N ALA A 45 17.06 -41.07 -29.14
CA ALA A 45 16.36 -42.02 -28.30
C ALA A 45 17.10 -42.19 -26.96
N SER A 46 16.40 -42.49 -25.85
CA SER A 46 17.05 -42.88 -24.63
C SER A 46 17.72 -44.25 -24.75
N ALA A 47 18.86 -44.45 -24.09
CA ALA A 47 19.66 -45.68 -24.24
C ALA A 47 18.93 -46.97 -23.83
N ASN A 48 17.92 -46.87 -22.95
CA ASN A 48 17.13 -48.00 -22.48
C ASN A 48 16.06 -48.53 -23.47
N THR A 49 16.06 -48.03 -24.73
CA THR A 49 15.16 -48.56 -25.77
C THR A 49 15.46 -50.04 -26.11
N ALA A 50 16.71 -50.52 -25.94
CA ALA A 50 17.04 -51.94 -26.08
C ALA A 50 16.24 -52.82 -25.10
N GLU A 51 16.08 -52.38 -23.87
CA GLU A 51 15.34 -53.08 -22.82
C GLU A 51 13.80 -52.97 -23.03
N LEU A 52 13.32 -51.76 -23.30
CA LEU A 52 11.89 -51.45 -23.33
C LEU A 52 11.26 -51.74 -24.69
N LEU A 53 11.98 -51.63 -25.82
CA LEU A 53 11.50 -51.82 -27.18
C LEU A 53 12.16 -53.02 -27.87
N GLY A 54 13.28 -53.56 -27.35
CA GLY A 54 14.08 -54.60 -27.99
C GLY A 54 14.96 -54.12 -29.14
N ILE A 55 15.20 -52.81 -29.26
CA ILE A 55 15.98 -52.20 -30.32
C ILE A 55 16.89 -51.15 -29.72
N ASP A 56 18.18 -51.20 -30.01
CA ASP A 56 19.17 -50.20 -29.58
C ASP A 56 18.83 -48.79 -30.06
N ALA A 57 19.09 -47.80 -29.23
CA ALA A 57 18.88 -46.39 -29.55
C ALA A 57 19.65 -45.95 -30.83
N ALA A 58 20.90 -46.40 -30.99
CA ALA A 58 21.68 -46.12 -32.17
C ALA A 58 21.09 -46.73 -33.45
N ALA A 59 20.46 -47.91 -33.33
CA ALA A 59 19.79 -48.60 -34.46
C ALA A 59 18.45 -47.95 -34.83
N LEU A 60 17.87 -47.19 -33.95
CA LEU A 60 16.63 -46.41 -34.20
C LEU A 60 16.93 -45.07 -34.91
N GLN A 61 18.12 -44.52 -34.76
CA GLN A 61 18.44 -43.22 -35.31
C GLN A 61 18.26 -43.19 -36.83
N GLY A 62 17.54 -42.15 -37.33
CA GLY A 62 17.18 -41.97 -38.73
C GLY A 62 16.13 -42.94 -39.28
N GLN A 63 15.66 -43.88 -38.46
CA GLN A 63 14.62 -44.83 -38.88
C GLN A 63 13.23 -44.22 -38.70
N ALA A 64 12.31 -44.57 -39.61
CA ALA A 64 10.90 -44.20 -39.48
C ALA A 64 10.26 -44.82 -38.22
N LEU A 65 9.41 -44.07 -37.51
CA LEU A 65 8.76 -44.52 -36.31
C LEU A 65 7.92 -45.82 -36.56
N ALA A 66 7.41 -45.99 -37.77
CA ALA A 66 6.65 -47.18 -38.18
C ALA A 66 7.45 -48.49 -38.07
N ARG A 67 8.80 -48.43 -37.99
CA ARG A 67 9.66 -49.61 -37.77
C ARG A 67 9.37 -50.33 -36.45
N LEU A 68 8.84 -49.59 -35.44
CA LEU A 68 8.48 -50.18 -34.16
C LEU A 68 7.24 -51.05 -34.22
N ALA A 69 6.57 -51.16 -35.38
CA ALA A 69 5.31 -51.83 -35.59
C ALA A 69 4.22 -51.40 -34.55
N GLY A 70 3.01 -52.02 -34.63
CA GLY A 70 1.93 -51.59 -33.78
C GLY A 70 1.23 -50.32 -34.27
N ASN A 71 0.63 -49.55 -33.37
CA ASN A 71 -0.13 -48.34 -33.71
C ASN A 71 0.53 -47.03 -33.31
N LEU A 72 1.76 -47.06 -32.78
CA LEU A 72 2.45 -45.88 -32.26
C LEU A 72 2.56 -44.73 -33.29
N ALA A 73 2.99 -45.09 -34.53
CA ALA A 73 3.18 -44.08 -35.60
C ALA A 73 1.84 -43.43 -35.97
N GLU A 74 0.75 -44.25 -36.08
CA GLU A 74 -0.60 -43.75 -36.36
C GLU A 74 -1.12 -42.81 -35.27
N GLN A 75 -0.92 -43.16 -33.99
CA GLN A 75 -1.33 -42.35 -32.84
C GLN A 75 -0.59 -41.01 -32.84
N VAL A 76 0.71 -41.00 -33.11
CA VAL A 76 1.50 -39.77 -33.19
C VAL A 76 1.04 -38.90 -34.35
N GLN A 77 0.84 -39.49 -35.54
CA GLN A 77 0.35 -38.75 -36.72
C GLN A 77 -1.03 -38.13 -36.45
N HIS A 78 -1.88 -38.81 -35.73
CA HIS A 78 -3.22 -38.28 -35.32
C HIS A 78 -3.08 -37.06 -34.39
N LEU A 79 -2.08 -37.04 -33.51
CA LEU A 79 -1.86 -35.96 -32.56
C LEU A 79 -1.14 -34.75 -33.18
N LEU A 80 -0.36 -34.92 -34.27
CA LEU A 80 0.49 -33.89 -34.86
C LEU A 80 -0.19 -32.55 -35.11
N PRO A 81 -1.42 -32.45 -35.63
CA PRO A 81 -2.10 -31.19 -35.87
C PRO A 81 -2.38 -30.36 -34.61
N GLY A 82 -2.59 -31.04 -33.47
CA GLY A 82 -2.91 -30.41 -32.18
C GLY A 82 -1.71 -30.28 -31.24
N LEU A 83 -0.52 -30.77 -31.62
CA LEU A 83 0.63 -30.73 -30.74
C LEU A 83 1.20 -29.31 -30.58
N GLY A 84 1.24 -28.85 -29.32
CA GLY A 84 1.92 -27.66 -28.85
C GLY A 84 3.08 -27.98 -27.91
N GLU A 85 3.47 -27.02 -27.09
CA GLU A 85 4.44 -27.22 -26.02
C GLU A 85 3.87 -28.09 -24.88
N GLU A 86 2.58 -28.03 -24.63
CA GLU A 86 1.92 -28.82 -23.58
C GLU A 86 1.86 -30.30 -23.98
N PRO A 87 2.27 -31.24 -23.09
CA PRO A 87 2.23 -32.66 -23.37
C PRO A 87 0.82 -33.21 -23.51
N LEU A 88 0.50 -33.76 -24.66
CA LEU A 88 -0.76 -34.47 -24.90
C LEU A 88 -0.61 -35.97 -24.57
N PRO A 89 -1.56 -36.58 -23.86
CA PRO A 89 -1.50 -38.00 -23.53
C PRO A 89 -1.68 -38.85 -24.77
N LEU A 90 -0.97 -39.98 -24.82
CA LEU A 90 -1.18 -40.99 -25.83
C LEU A 90 -1.17 -42.39 -25.20
N ARG A 91 -1.87 -43.32 -25.84
CA ARG A 91 -1.80 -44.73 -25.55
C ARG A 91 -1.51 -45.48 -26.83
N CYS A 92 -0.54 -46.35 -26.75
CA CYS A 92 -0.12 -47.10 -27.97
C CYS A 92 0.37 -48.50 -27.62
N HIS A 93 0.64 -49.24 -28.65
CA HIS A 93 1.35 -50.48 -28.56
C HIS A 93 2.44 -50.54 -29.67
N THR A 94 3.47 -51.28 -29.37
CA THR A 94 4.58 -51.54 -30.33
C THR A 94 4.76 -53.07 -30.45
N GLY A 95 5.42 -53.49 -31.53
CA GLY A 95 5.71 -54.87 -31.77
C GLY A 95 4.47 -55.70 -32.24
N GLN A 96 4.69 -56.99 -32.50
CA GLN A 96 3.63 -57.95 -32.88
C GLN A 96 3.86 -59.29 -32.18
N GLY A 97 2.80 -60.07 -31.96
CA GLY A 97 2.87 -61.39 -31.36
C GLY A 97 3.47 -61.39 -29.95
N ARG A 98 4.60 -62.10 -29.75
CA ARG A 98 5.28 -62.17 -28.46
C ARG A 98 6.04 -60.89 -28.10
N ALA A 99 6.35 -60.05 -29.08
CA ALA A 99 7.01 -58.77 -28.88
C ALA A 99 6.01 -57.63 -28.64
N LEU A 100 4.71 -57.87 -28.59
CA LEU A 100 3.69 -56.90 -28.37
C LEU A 100 3.82 -56.28 -26.94
N ARG A 101 4.00 -54.96 -26.85
CA ARG A 101 4.13 -54.22 -25.63
C ARG A 101 3.17 -53.01 -25.66
N TYR A 102 2.53 -52.73 -24.54
CA TYR A 102 1.64 -51.60 -24.40
C TYR A 102 2.33 -50.46 -23.62
N PHE A 103 2.03 -49.25 -24.03
CA PHE A 103 2.57 -48.06 -23.42
C PHE A 103 1.50 -47.01 -23.20
N GLU A 104 1.63 -46.29 -22.11
CA GLU A 104 1.01 -44.97 -21.95
C GLU A 104 2.13 -43.93 -21.94
N GLY A 105 1.84 -42.68 -22.39
CA GLY A 105 2.86 -41.67 -22.48
C GLY A 105 2.33 -40.33 -22.92
N THR A 106 3.24 -39.46 -23.29
CA THR A 106 2.94 -38.09 -23.74
C THR A 106 3.68 -37.74 -24.99
N ALA A 107 3.08 -36.83 -25.80
CA ALA A 107 3.73 -36.23 -26.96
C ALA A 107 3.64 -34.71 -26.86
N HIS A 108 4.72 -33.98 -27.20
CA HIS A 108 4.72 -32.53 -27.26
C HIS A 108 5.78 -31.99 -28.26
N ARG A 109 5.69 -30.71 -28.59
CA ARG A 109 6.71 -30.01 -29.38
C ARG A 109 7.68 -29.27 -28.46
N PRO A 110 8.95 -29.68 -28.38
CA PRO A 110 9.92 -28.96 -27.57
C PRO A 110 10.32 -27.63 -28.24
N PRO A 111 10.85 -26.65 -27.46
CA PRO A 111 11.54 -25.50 -28.04
C PRO A 111 12.60 -25.98 -29.03
N GLY A 112 12.61 -25.37 -30.23
CA GLY A 112 13.52 -25.84 -31.29
C GLY A 112 12.93 -26.88 -32.24
N GLY A 113 11.65 -27.23 -32.12
CA GLY A 113 10.91 -28.10 -33.04
C GLY A 113 11.23 -29.59 -32.91
N GLY A 114 10.57 -30.39 -33.74
CA GLY A 114 10.49 -31.84 -33.58
C GLY A 114 9.31 -32.27 -32.74
N VAL A 115 9.22 -33.55 -32.40
CA VAL A 115 8.21 -34.13 -31.52
C VAL A 115 8.90 -34.99 -30.49
N VAL A 116 8.72 -34.69 -29.22
CA VAL A 116 9.14 -35.54 -28.10
C VAL A 116 8.02 -36.48 -27.78
N LEU A 117 8.38 -37.79 -27.69
CA LEU A 117 7.51 -38.84 -27.14
C LEU A 117 8.14 -39.37 -25.87
N GLU A 118 7.38 -39.46 -24.83
CA GLU A 118 7.75 -40.18 -23.60
C GLU A 118 6.79 -41.34 -23.43
N LEU A 119 7.31 -42.57 -23.30
CA LEU A 119 6.51 -43.81 -23.23
C LEU A 119 6.90 -44.59 -21.98
N GLU A 120 5.90 -44.98 -21.22
CA GLU A 120 6.02 -45.80 -20.03
C GLU A 120 5.30 -47.15 -20.23
N PRO A 121 5.95 -48.31 -19.98
CA PRO A 121 5.36 -49.62 -20.23
C PRO A 121 4.16 -49.87 -19.28
N VAL A 122 3.12 -50.51 -19.81
CA VAL A 122 1.93 -50.88 -19.05
C VAL A 122 1.80 -52.41 -19.06
N ASP A 123 1.61 -53.01 -17.87
CA ASP A 123 1.47 -54.44 -17.72
C ASP A 123 0.24 -54.99 -18.47
N ARG A 124 0.39 -56.15 -19.13
CA ARG A 124 -0.66 -56.85 -19.89
C ARG A 124 -1.91 -57.19 -19.07
N GLY A 125 -1.80 -57.31 -17.75
CA GLY A 125 -2.90 -57.58 -16.83
C GLY A 125 -3.84 -56.41 -16.56
N SER A 126 -3.44 -55.18 -16.94
CA SER A 126 -4.28 -53.97 -16.87
C SER A 126 -5.08 -53.81 -18.15
N GLY A 127 -5.85 -54.85 -18.55
CA GLY A 127 -6.68 -54.84 -19.76
C GLY A 127 -7.67 -53.65 -19.80
N MET A 128 -8.20 -53.35 -21.02
CA MET A 128 -9.16 -52.26 -21.25
C MET A 128 -10.33 -52.20 -20.25
N ALA A 129 -10.74 -53.33 -19.69
CA ALA A 129 -11.79 -53.40 -18.65
C ALA A 129 -11.34 -52.83 -17.29
N ALA A 130 -10.08 -53.05 -16.88
CA ALA A 130 -9.53 -52.48 -15.67
C ALA A 130 -9.36 -50.96 -15.81
N ILE A 131 -8.98 -50.47 -17.00
CA ILE A 131 -8.86 -49.06 -17.34
C ILE A 131 -10.23 -48.35 -17.31
N ALA A 132 -11.31 -49.02 -17.77
CA ALA A 132 -12.68 -48.51 -17.73
C ALA A 132 -13.23 -48.46 -16.30
N LEU A 133 -12.92 -49.46 -15.46
CA LEU A 133 -13.25 -49.44 -14.03
C LEU A 133 -12.48 -48.39 -13.27
N ASP A 134 -11.17 -48.23 -13.56
CA ASP A 134 -10.34 -47.15 -13.02
C ASP A 134 -10.86 -45.75 -13.42
N ALA A 135 -11.33 -45.59 -14.67
CA ALA A 135 -11.91 -44.32 -15.12
C ALA A 135 -13.24 -43.99 -14.39
N ALA A 136 -14.12 -44.96 -14.17
CA ALA A 136 -15.41 -44.76 -13.47
C ALA A 136 -15.19 -44.51 -11.97
N HIS A 137 -14.22 -45.20 -11.33
CA HIS A 137 -13.81 -44.91 -9.95
C HIS A 137 -13.08 -43.59 -9.84
N GLY A 138 -12.22 -43.30 -10.81
CA GLY A 138 -11.50 -42.00 -10.89
C GLY A 138 -12.46 -40.83 -10.99
N THR A 139 -13.50 -40.91 -11.83
CA THR A 139 -14.48 -39.82 -11.98
C THR A 139 -15.24 -39.56 -10.67
N ARG A 140 -15.64 -40.61 -9.96
CA ARG A 140 -16.33 -40.49 -8.66
C ARG A 140 -15.39 -39.92 -7.59
N SER A 141 -14.15 -40.36 -7.57
CA SER A 141 -13.12 -39.83 -6.63
C SER A 141 -12.79 -38.39 -6.91
N ILE A 142 -12.70 -37.96 -8.18
CA ILE A 142 -12.51 -36.55 -8.56
C ILE A 142 -13.70 -35.71 -8.10
N ALA A 143 -14.95 -36.17 -8.37
CA ALA A 143 -16.13 -35.41 -7.96
C ALA A 143 -16.19 -35.22 -6.43
N ALA A 144 -15.93 -36.28 -5.66
CA ALA A 144 -15.89 -36.22 -4.20
C ALA A 144 -14.75 -35.30 -3.69
N ALA A 145 -13.59 -35.31 -4.35
CA ALA A 145 -12.48 -34.41 -4.03
C ALA A 145 -12.86 -32.94 -4.28
N VAL A 146 -13.46 -32.65 -5.44
CA VAL A 146 -13.91 -31.29 -5.80
C VAL A 146 -14.99 -30.80 -4.83
N GLU A 147 -15.93 -31.64 -4.44
CA GLU A 147 -16.94 -31.31 -3.44
C GLU A 147 -16.30 -30.98 -2.09
N ARG A 148 -15.33 -31.77 -1.64
CA ARG A 148 -14.60 -31.57 -0.39
C ARG A 148 -13.80 -30.27 -0.41
N PHE A 149 -13.14 -29.94 -1.54
CA PHE A 149 -12.40 -28.68 -1.70
C PHE A 149 -13.36 -27.49 -1.72
N SER A 150 -14.52 -27.63 -2.35
CA SER A 150 -15.53 -26.58 -2.43
C SER A 150 -16.19 -26.28 -1.08
N ALA A 151 -16.36 -27.29 -0.24
CA ALA A 151 -16.93 -27.17 1.11
C ALA A 151 -15.97 -26.46 2.10
N ALA A 152 -14.68 -26.40 1.80
CA ALA A 152 -13.71 -25.75 2.68
C ALA A 152 -13.91 -24.23 2.71
N GLY A 153 -14.22 -23.70 3.90
CA GLY A 153 -14.44 -22.26 4.13
C GLY A 153 -13.18 -21.48 4.47
N THR A 154 -12.08 -22.17 4.82
CA THR A 154 -10.81 -21.55 5.21
C THR A 154 -9.65 -22.13 4.41
N LEU A 155 -8.56 -21.37 4.30
CA LEU A 155 -7.36 -21.80 3.60
C LEU A 155 -6.74 -23.06 4.26
N ASN A 156 -6.68 -23.10 5.58
CA ASN A 156 -6.17 -24.26 6.32
C ASN A 156 -7.05 -25.49 6.05
N GLY A 157 -8.38 -25.38 6.18
CA GLY A 157 -9.29 -26.47 5.91
C GLY A 157 -9.22 -26.99 4.47
N LEU A 158 -8.99 -26.10 3.48
CA LEU A 158 -8.76 -26.50 2.10
C LEU A 158 -7.45 -27.29 1.95
N CYS A 159 -6.35 -26.78 2.49
CA CYS A 159 -5.05 -27.44 2.39
C CYS A 159 -5.04 -28.80 3.11
N ASP A 160 -5.70 -28.91 4.27
CA ASP A 160 -5.89 -30.19 4.97
C ASP A 160 -6.72 -31.19 4.14
N ALA A 161 -7.76 -30.71 3.47
CA ALA A 161 -8.55 -31.54 2.56
C ALA A 161 -7.72 -32.03 1.36
N VAL A 162 -6.89 -31.13 0.78
CA VAL A 162 -6.01 -31.45 -0.36
C VAL A 162 -5.00 -32.54 0.01
N VAL A 163 -4.27 -32.39 1.12
CA VAL A 163 -3.25 -33.39 1.50
C VAL A 163 -3.89 -34.74 1.82
N GLN A 164 -5.04 -34.75 2.45
CA GLN A 164 -5.73 -35.99 2.79
C GLN A 164 -6.25 -36.71 1.53
N VAL A 165 -6.94 -35.98 0.64
CA VAL A 165 -7.47 -36.55 -0.62
C VAL A 165 -6.36 -37.11 -1.48
N LEU A 166 -5.28 -36.35 -1.65
CA LEU A 166 -4.16 -36.79 -2.49
C LEU A 166 -3.38 -37.93 -1.86
N ARG A 167 -3.26 -38.00 -0.54
CA ARG A 167 -2.65 -39.14 0.13
C ARG A 167 -3.48 -40.40 -0.10
N ASP A 168 -4.81 -40.34 0.08
CA ASP A 168 -5.70 -41.45 -0.09
C ASP A 168 -5.71 -41.92 -1.56
N LEU A 169 -5.66 -40.99 -2.53
CA LEU A 169 -5.69 -41.25 -3.95
C LEU A 169 -4.38 -41.86 -4.47
N THR A 170 -3.23 -41.31 -4.05
CA THR A 170 -1.91 -41.70 -4.58
C THR A 170 -1.22 -42.76 -3.77
N GLY A 171 -1.62 -42.93 -2.51
CA GLY A 171 -1.02 -43.88 -1.56
C GLY A 171 0.43 -43.54 -1.16
N TYR A 172 0.84 -42.26 -1.25
CA TYR A 172 2.11 -41.83 -0.71
C TYR A 172 2.08 -41.85 0.82
N ASP A 173 3.21 -42.09 1.44
CA ASP A 173 3.31 -42.16 2.90
C ASP A 173 3.09 -40.80 3.56
N ARG A 174 3.49 -39.73 2.89
CA ARG A 174 3.35 -38.35 3.35
C ARG A 174 2.97 -37.47 2.18
N VAL A 175 1.97 -36.59 2.36
CA VAL A 175 1.60 -35.53 1.43
C VAL A 175 1.53 -34.22 2.21
N MET A 176 2.12 -33.17 1.67
CA MET A 176 2.25 -31.87 2.29
C MET A 176 1.83 -30.77 1.34
N VAL A 177 1.25 -29.70 1.86
CA VAL A 177 1.19 -28.42 1.18
C VAL A 177 2.34 -27.57 1.70
N TYR A 178 3.26 -27.24 0.80
CA TYR A 178 4.40 -26.36 1.03
C TYR A 178 4.05 -24.99 0.47
N ARG A 179 3.95 -23.96 1.32
CA ARG A 179 3.60 -22.59 0.93
C ARG A 179 4.86 -21.73 0.93
N PHE A 180 5.05 -20.95 -0.14
CA PHE A 180 6.11 -19.95 -0.19
C PHE A 180 5.71 -18.69 0.57
N ASP A 181 6.64 -18.12 1.32
CA ASP A 181 6.53 -16.80 1.91
C ASP A 181 7.10 -15.71 0.96
N PRO A 182 6.89 -14.42 1.26
CA PRO A 182 7.38 -13.33 0.42
C PRO A 182 8.91 -13.29 0.28
N ASP A 183 9.65 -13.80 1.26
CA ASP A 183 11.12 -13.85 1.26
C ASP A 183 11.65 -15.06 0.49
N GLY A 184 10.74 -15.91 0.00
CA GLY A 184 11.03 -17.09 -0.79
C GLY A 184 11.37 -18.33 0.04
N HIS A 185 11.34 -18.26 1.37
CA HIS A 185 11.34 -19.45 2.22
C HIS A 185 10.04 -20.21 2.06
N GLY A 186 9.96 -21.43 2.54
CA GLY A 186 8.74 -22.18 2.51
C GLY A 186 8.41 -22.80 3.85
N GLN A 187 7.13 -22.99 4.08
CA GLN A 187 6.58 -23.61 5.27
C GLN A 187 5.68 -24.78 4.91
N ILE A 188 5.79 -25.89 5.63
CA ILE A 188 4.78 -26.95 5.58
C ILE A 188 3.51 -26.43 6.24
N PHE A 189 2.53 -26.09 5.39
CA PHE A 189 1.29 -25.43 5.78
C PHE A 189 0.18 -26.44 6.15
N ALA A 190 0.17 -27.63 5.50
CA ALA A 190 -0.69 -28.75 5.81
C ALA A 190 0.05 -30.06 5.58
N GLU A 191 -0.28 -31.12 6.31
CA GLU A 191 0.37 -32.43 6.22
C GLU A 191 -0.62 -33.57 6.49
N ALA A 192 -0.61 -34.58 5.61
CA ALA A 192 -1.18 -35.88 5.86
C ALA A 192 -0.07 -36.94 5.77
N ARG A 193 0.15 -37.73 6.82
CA ARG A 193 1.25 -38.68 6.92
C ARG A 193 0.85 -40.02 7.51
N ALA A 194 1.65 -41.04 7.27
CA ALA A 194 1.55 -42.31 7.98
C ALA A 194 1.88 -42.12 9.47
N ALA A 195 1.23 -42.88 10.36
CA ALA A 195 1.30 -42.65 11.79
C ALA A 195 2.72 -42.79 12.39
N GLN A 196 3.57 -43.63 11.76
CA GLN A 196 4.95 -43.88 12.19
C GLN A 196 5.94 -42.76 11.81
N LEU A 197 5.55 -41.84 10.94
CA LEU A 197 6.44 -40.76 10.49
C LEU A 197 6.38 -39.57 11.45
N GLU A 198 7.52 -38.89 11.65
CA GLU A 198 7.59 -37.67 12.43
C GLU A 198 6.83 -36.53 11.74
N PRO A 199 6.15 -35.63 12.49
CA PRO A 199 5.43 -34.50 11.90
C PRO A 199 6.39 -33.45 11.38
N LEU A 200 6.12 -32.93 10.18
CA LEU A 200 6.81 -31.79 9.59
C LEU A 200 5.92 -30.53 9.52
N LEU A 201 4.68 -30.62 9.96
CA LEU A 201 3.74 -29.50 9.97
C LEU A 201 4.35 -28.31 10.72
N GLY A 202 4.35 -27.13 10.07
CA GLY A 202 4.89 -25.91 10.61
C GLY A 202 6.42 -25.75 10.46
N HIS A 203 7.14 -26.74 9.91
CA HIS A 203 8.57 -26.63 9.65
C HIS A 203 8.84 -25.68 8.49
N HIS A 204 9.90 -24.88 8.64
CA HIS A 204 10.39 -23.97 7.62
C HIS A 204 11.59 -24.56 6.87
N TYR A 205 11.68 -24.24 5.61
CA TYR A 205 12.75 -24.61 4.71
C TYR A 205 13.31 -23.35 4.06
N PRO A 206 14.63 -23.18 3.98
CA PRO A 206 15.21 -21.99 3.37
C PRO A 206 14.96 -21.95 1.86
N ALA A 207 14.95 -20.74 1.30
CA ALA A 207 14.72 -20.50 -0.12
C ALA A 207 15.71 -21.27 -1.04
N SER A 208 16.91 -21.54 -0.53
CA SER A 208 17.95 -22.26 -1.24
C SER A 208 17.64 -23.76 -1.50
N ASP A 209 16.69 -24.36 -0.76
CA ASP A 209 16.32 -25.77 -0.95
C ASP A 209 15.52 -25.98 -2.25
N ILE A 210 14.84 -24.93 -2.75
CA ILE A 210 14.12 -24.92 -4.04
C ILE A 210 14.63 -23.75 -4.87
N PRO A 211 15.66 -23.95 -5.73
CA PRO A 211 16.26 -22.91 -6.55
C PRO A 211 15.27 -22.22 -7.49
N GLN A 212 15.52 -20.95 -7.83
CA GLN A 212 14.64 -20.13 -8.66
C GLN A 212 14.34 -20.80 -10.01
N ARG A 213 15.33 -21.40 -10.67
CA ARG A 213 15.13 -22.11 -11.94
C ARG A 213 14.20 -23.33 -11.81
N ALA A 214 14.24 -24.02 -10.69
CA ALA A 214 13.29 -25.09 -10.40
C ALA A 214 11.86 -24.54 -10.25
N ARG A 215 11.70 -23.39 -9.59
CA ARG A 215 10.40 -22.72 -9.46
C ARG A 215 9.83 -22.28 -10.80
N GLU A 216 10.65 -21.76 -11.70
CA GLU A 216 10.26 -21.42 -13.07
C GLU A 216 9.77 -22.65 -13.87
N LEU A 217 10.44 -23.79 -13.70
CA LEU A 217 10.00 -25.04 -14.32
C LEU A 217 8.72 -25.58 -13.71
N TYR A 218 8.48 -25.42 -12.42
CA TYR A 218 7.21 -25.78 -11.77
C TYR A 218 6.02 -24.96 -12.28
N LEU A 219 6.24 -23.75 -12.78
CA LEU A 219 5.17 -22.97 -13.45
C LEU A 219 4.82 -23.53 -14.83
N ARG A 220 5.79 -24.13 -15.55
CA ARG A 220 5.62 -24.66 -16.89
C ARG A 220 5.15 -26.11 -16.87
N ASN A 221 5.85 -26.97 -16.13
CA ASN A 221 5.54 -28.41 -15.96
C ASN A 221 5.09 -28.65 -14.53
N ARG A 222 3.78 -28.65 -14.34
CA ARG A 222 3.16 -28.54 -13.01
C ARG A 222 3.28 -29.80 -12.19
N VAL A 223 3.37 -31.00 -12.81
CA VAL A 223 3.50 -32.26 -12.10
C VAL A 223 4.84 -32.91 -12.37
N ARG A 224 5.55 -33.20 -11.32
CA ARG A 224 6.88 -33.81 -11.37
C ARG A 224 6.92 -35.07 -10.51
N VAL A 225 7.44 -36.17 -11.07
CA VAL A 225 7.52 -37.48 -10.40
C VAL A 225 8.97 -37.97 -10.38
N LEU A 226 9.35 -38.59 -9.30
CA LEU A 226 10.53 -39.41 -9.14
C LEU A 226 10.07 -40.79 -8.63
N ALA A 227 10.28 -41.82 -9.43
CA ALA A 227 9.83 -43.17 -9.06
C ALA A 227 10.77 -43.85 -8.04
N ASP A 228 12.08 -43.67 -8.21
CA ASP A 228 13.11 -44.21 -7.32
C ASP A 228 14.33 -43.31 -7.31
N VAL A 229 14.73 -42.82 -6.15
CA VAL A 229 15.90 -41.94 -5.98
C VAL A 229 17.25 -42.63 -6.29
N HIS A 230 17.25 -43.98 -6.33
CA HIS A 230 18.43 -44.79 -6.58
C HIS A 230 18.58 -45.21 -8.06
N TYR A 231 17.73 -44.68 -8.96
CA TYR A 231 17.76 -45.02 -10.37
C TYR A 231 19.11 -44.63 -11.03
N GLU A 232 19.47 -45.37 -12.07
CA GLU A 232 20.52 -45.00 -13.00
C GLU A 232 19.87 -44.29 -14.20
N ALA A 233 20.37 -43.08 -14.54
CA ALA A 233 19.80 -42.29 -15.59
C ALA A 233 20.11 -42.89 -16.97
N SER A 234 19.08 -43.01 -17.83
CA SER A 234 19.27 -43.46 -19.21
C SER A 234 19.60 -42.25 -20.11
N PRO A 235 20.83 -42.11 -20.64
CA PRO A 235 21.21 -40.98 -21.46
C PRO A 235 20.51 -40.99 -22.83
N LEU A 236 20.36 -39.80 -23.43
CA LEU A 236 19.90 -39.66 -24.83
C LEU A 236 21.05 -39.99 -25.81
N VAL A 237 20.73 -40.73 -26.86
CA VAL A 237 21.66 -41.13 -27.93
C VAL A 237 21.10 -40.61 -29.26
N PRO A 238 21.91 -39.78 -30.00
CA PRO A 238 23.13 -39.12 -29.55
C PRO A 238 22.87 -38.08 -28.50
N ALA A 239 23.89 -37.61 -27.75
CA ALA A 239 23.76 -36.62 -26.69
C ALA A 239 23.24 -35.25 -27.16
N LEU A 240 23.64 -34.84 -28.36
CA LEU A 240 23.18 -33.61 -29.01
C LEU A 240 22.19 -33.95 -30.15
N ARG A 241 21.25 -33.09 -30.36
CA ARG A 241 20.30 -33.18 -31.48
C ARG A 241 21.03 -33.17 -32.82
N PRO A 242 20.86 -34.18 -33.66
CA PRO A 242 21.56 -34.26 -34.95
C PRO A 242 21.22 -33.14 -35.93
N ASP A 243 19.99 -32.60 -35.83
CA ASP A 243 19.47 -31.54 -36.70
C ASP A 243 19.96 -30.13 -36.32
N ARG A 244 20.46 -29.93 -35.09
CA ARG A 244 20.80 -28.60 -34.56
C ARG A 244 22.15 -28.53 -33.86
N GLY A 245 22.76 -29.63 -33.49
CA GLY A 245 23.99 -29.66 -32.69
C GLY A 245 23.87 -29.14 -31.27
N THR A 246 22.64 -28.98 -30.74
CA THR A 246 22.35 -28.47 -29.40
C THR A 246 21.69 -29.53 -28.51
N PRO A 247 21.78 -29.43 -27.17
CA PRO A 247 21.03 -30.29 -26.28
C PRO A 247 19.52 -30.16 -26.50
N LEU A 248 18.77 -31.24 -26.21
CA LEU A 248 17.32 -31.20 -26.20
C LEU A 248 16.80 -30.43 -24.96
N ASP A 249 15.92 -29.46 -25.17
CA ASP A 249 15.16 -28.86 -24.08
C ASP A 249 14.09 -29.84 -23.57
N MET A 250 14.28 -30.29 -22.34
CA MET A 250 13.41 -31.26 -21.65
C MET A 250 12.51 -30.59 -20.60
N SER A 251 12.24 -29.29 -20.70
CA SER A 251 11.42 -28.55 -19.71
C SER A 251 10.07 -29.20 -19.48
N MET A 252 9.41 -29.67 -20.55
CA MET A 252 8.08 -30.29 -20.49
C MET A 252 8.12 -31.82 -20.35
N CYS A 253 9.31 -32.44 -20.30
CA CYS A 253 9.44 -33.90 -20.16
C CYS A 253 9.15 -34.36 -18.72
N HIS A 254 8.27 -35.33 -18.56
CA HIS A 254 7.96 -35.96 -17.28
C HIS A 254 9.04 -36.93 -16.81
N LEU A 255 9.67 -37.64 -17.75
CA LEU A 255 10.74 -38.61 -17.48
C LEU A 255 12.12 -37.98 -17.29
N ARG A 256 12.28 -36.69 -17.55
CA ARG A 256 13.55 -35.98 -17.40
C ARG A 256 14.23 -36.32 -16.07
N SER A 257 15.54 -36.66 -16.13
CA SER A 257 16.33 -36.93 -14.92
C SER A 257 16.35 -35.76 -13.97
N MET A 258 16.46 -36.05 -12.68
CA MET A 258 16.61 -35.04 -11.63
C MET A 258 18.10 -34.71 -11.42
N SER A 259 18.38 -33.46 -11.02
CA SER A 259 19.72 -33.05 -10.64
C SER A 259 20.32 -34.01 -9.59
N PRO A 260 21.59 -34.45 -9.76
CA PRO A 260 22.28 -35.27 -8.78
C PRO A 260 22.29 -34.68 -7.37
N LEU A 261 22.38 -33.36 -7.25
CA LEU A 261 22.28 -32.68 -5.95
C LEU A 261 20.91 -32.89 -5.29
N HIS A 262 19.84 -32.79 -6.09
CA HIS A 262 18.48 -33.02 -5.57
C HIS A 262 18.27 -34.49 -5.20
N LEU A 263 18.78 -35.43 -5.99
CA LEU A 263 18.74 -36.84 -5.62
C LEU A 263 19.47 -37.11 -4.31
N GLN A 264 20.65 -36.49 -4.11
CA GLN A 264 21.39 -36.64 -2.86
C GLN A 264 20.64 -36.01 -1.68
N TYR A 265 19.99 -34.87 -1.89
CA TYR A 265 19.13 -34.24 -0.88
C TYR A 265 18.00 -35.17 -0.43
N LEU A 266 17.29 -35.79 -1.38
CA LEU A 266 16.23 -36.75 -1.08
C LEU A 266 16.73 -38.02 -0.38
N LYS A 267 17.91 -38.55 -0.80
CA LYS A 267 18.58 -39.66 -0.14
C LYS A 267 18.90 -39.33 1.32
N ASN A 268 19.38 -38.12 1.58
CA ASN A 268 19.65 -37.64 2.94
C ASN A 268 18.39 -37.55 3.80
N MET A 269 17.23 -37.28 3.19
CA MET A 269 15.91 -37.30 3.86
C MET A 269 15.34 -38.71 4.04
N GLY A 270 16.01 -39.75 3.47
CA GLY A 270 15.47 -41.11 3.43
C GLY A 270 14.28 -41.30 2.50
N VAL A 271 14.02 -40.35 1.59
CA VAL A 271 12.91 -40.38 0.66
C VAL A 271 13.32 -41.10 -0.61
N THR A 272 12.54 -42.08 -1.05
CA THR A 272 12.81 -42.89 -2.22
C THR A 272 12.02 -42.43 -3.44
N GLY A 273 10.73 -42.20 -3.28
CA GLY A 273 9.84 -41.70 -4.36
C GLY A 273 9.22 -40.36 -4.02
N THR A 274 9.07 -39.49 -5.04
CA THR A 274 8.40 -38.20 -4.84
C THR A 274 7.40 -37.89 -5.94
N LEU A 275 6.37 -37.13 -5.57
CA LEU A 275 5.44 -36.47 -6.48
C LEU A 275 5.34 -35.02 -6.02
N VAL A 276 5.51 -34.09 -6.96
CA VAL A 276 5.30 -32.65 -6.70
C VAL A 276 4.26 -32.14 -7.68
N ALA A 277 3.24 -31.43 -7.18
CA ALA A 277 2.29 -30.71 -8.00
C ALA A 277 2.26 -29.22 -7.62
N SER A 278 2.19 -28.36 -8.62
CA SER A 278 2.25 -26.91 -8.45
C SER A 278 0.90 -26.32 -8.07
N LEU A 279 0.89 -25.45 -7.07
CA LEU A 279 -0.23 -24.58 -6.74
C LEU A 279 0.06 -23.19 -7.30
N VAL A 280 -0.63 -22.84 -8.40
CA VAL A 280 -0.38 -21.60 -9.13
C VAL A 280 -1.52 -20.62 -8.93
N ARG A 281 -1.19 -19.38 -8.58
CA ARG A 281 -2.15 -18.29 -8.46
C ARG A 281 -1.68 -17.09 -9.29
N GLU A 282 -2.53 -16.59 -10.19
CA GLU A 282 -2.25 -15.40 -11.01
C GLU A 282 -0.89 -15.47 -11.73
N GLY A 283 -0.54 -16.65 -12.26
CA GLY A 283 0.73 -16.89 -12.94
C GLY A 283 1.96 -16.96 -12.02
N ARG A 284 1.77 -16.98 -10.71
CA ARG A 284 2.85 -17.11 -9.71
C ARG A 284 2.72 -18.42 -8.94
N LEU A 285 3.86 -18.97 -8.57
CA LEU A 285 3.91 -20.17 -7.74
C LEU A 285 3.56 -19.80 -6.29
N TRP A 286 2.33 -20.11 -5.88
CA TRP A 286 1.84 -19.89 -4.52
C TRP A 286 2.42 -20.92 -3.54
N GLY A 287 2.54 -22.16 -4.01
CA GLY A 287 3.02 -23.27 -3.21
C GLY A 287 3.19 -24.54 -4.03
N LEU A 288 3.53 -25.61 -3.35
CA LEU A 288 3.67 -26.95 -3.92
C LEU A 288 2.88 -27.95 -3.08
N ILE A 289 2.28 -28.93 -3.73
CA ILE A 289 1.87 -30.16 -3.07
C ILE A 289 3.06 -31.11 -3.23
N ALA A 290 3.72 -31.47 -2.14
CA ALA A 290 4.86 -32.37 -2.13
C ALA A 290 4.49 -33.69 -1.45
N ALA A 291 4.63 -34.80 -2.16
CA ALA A 291 4.36 -36.12 -1.66
C ALA A 291 5.66 -36.95 -1.61
N HIS A 292 5.90 -37.65 -0.49
CA HIS A 292 7.07 -38.48 -0.24
C HIS A 292 6.67 -39.93 0.02
N HIS A 293 7.44 -40.86 -0.53
CA HIS A 293 7.32 -42.29 -0.28
C HIS A 293 8.68 -42.87 0.08
N TYR A 294 8.71 -43.82 1.00
CA TYR A 294 9.95 -44.35 1.55
C TYR A 294 10.37 -45.71 0.94
N SER A 295 9.72 -46.07 -0.19
CA SER A 295 10.12 -47.15 -1.09
C SER A 295 9.90 -46.70 -2.53
N PRO A 296 10.43 -47.40 -3.57
CA PRO A 296 10.19 -47.03 -4.95
C PRO A 296 8.66 -47.03 -5.26
N ARG A 297 8.21 -45.94 -5.91
CA ARG A 297 6.80 -45.74 -6.23
C ARG A 297 6.60 -45.17 -7.63
N HIS A 298 6.06 -46.01 -8.49
CA HIS A 298 5.66 -45.58 -9.84
C HIS A 298 4.20 -45.12 -9.82
N LEU A 299 3.95 -43.91 -10.30
CA LEU A 299 2.60 -43.35 -10.42
C LEU A 299 2.21 -43.33 -11.90
N ARG A 300 1.14 -44.01 -12.28
CA ARG A 300 0.64 -44.08 -13.68
C ARG A 300 0.29 -42.68 -14.21
N LEU A 301 0.43 -42.48 -15.52
CA LEU A 301 0.15 -41.19 -16.17
C LEU A 301 -1.27 -40.69 -15.90
N GLY A 302 -2.29 -41.55 -15.98
CA GLY A 302 -3.67 -41.15 -15.71
C GLY A 302 -3.88 -40.57 -14.29
N LEU A 303 -3.20 -41.16 -13.31
CA LEU A 303 -3.29 -40.64 -11.92
C LEU A 303 -2.52 -39.32 -11.74
N ARG A 304 -1.40 -39.11 -12.45
CA ARG A 304 -0.67 -37.82 -12.50
C ARG A 304 -1.55 -36.72 -13.09
N GLN A 305 -2.35 -37.04 -14.14
CA GLN A 305 -3.30 -36.07 -14.72
C GLN A 305 -4.44 -35.72 -13.75
N VAL A 306 -4.92 -36.70 -12.98
CA VAL A 306 -5.90 -36.43 -11.91
C VAL A 306 -5.30 -35.52 -10.83
N VAL A 307 -4.04 -35.74 -10.43
CA VAL A 307 -3.35 -34.88 -9.46
C VAL A 307 -3.21 -33.46 -9.99
N ASP A 308 -2.84 -33.30 -11.28
CA ASP A 308 -2.73 -32.00 -11.93
C ASP A 308 -4.07 -31.24 -11.92
N LEU A 309 -5.15 -31.92 -12.32
CA LEU A 309 -6.50 -31.36 -12.29
C LEU A 309 -6.92 -30.94 -10.87
N LEU A 310 -6.65 -31.80 -9.87
CA LEU A 310 -7.00 -31.47 -8.48
C LEU A 310 -6.15 -30.33 -7.92
N ALA A 311 -4.87 -30.22 -8.33
CA ALA A 311 -4.03 -29.09 -7.98
C ALA A 311 -4.53 -27.78 -8.59
N GLU A 312 -5.03 -27.80 -9.83
CA GLU A 312 -5.66 -26.65 -10.48
C GLU A 312 -6.95 -26.22 -9.75
N VAL A 313 -7.82 -27.19 -9.39
CA VAL A 313 -9.03 -26.92 -8.60
C VAL A 313 -8.67 -26.33 -7.24
N ALA A 314 -7.66 -26.89 -6.57
CA ALA A 314 -7.17 -26.35 -5.30
C ALA A 314 -6.64 -24.93 -5.46
N SER A 315 -5.85 -24.65 -6.50
CA SER A 315 -5.31 -23.32 -6.82
C SER A 315 -6.43 -22.30 -7.04
N THR A 316 -7.44 -22.65 -7.81
CA THR A 316 -8.63 -21.81 -8.03
C THR A 316 -9.38 -21.54 -6.73
N ARG A 317 -9.52 -22.56 -5.88
CA ARG A 317 -10.19 -22.40 -4.58
C ARG A 317 -9.38 -21.55 -3.60
N ILE A 318 -8.04 -21.69 -3.58
CA ILE A 318 -7.14 -20.81 -2.82
C ILE A 318 -7.38 -19.35 -3.24
N ALA A 319 -7.35 -19.06 -4.55
CA ALA A 319 -7.61 -17.72 -5.07
C ALA A 319 -8.99 -17.19 -4.64
N ALA A 320 -10.03 -18.02 -4.69
CA ALA A 320 -11.38 -17.63 -4.28
C ALA A 320 -11.46 -17.29 -2.79
N ILE A 321 -10.83 -18.09 -1.90
CA ILE A 321 -10.82 -17.84 -0.45
C ILE A 321 -10.06 -16.55 -0.14
N GLU A 322 -8.89 -16.33 -0.76
CA GLU A 322 -8.09 -15.12 -0.52
C GLU A 322 -8.77 -13.87 -1.09
N ASN A 323 -9.40 -13.96 -2.28
CA ASN A 323 -10.16 -12.85 -2.86
C ASN A 323 -11.40 -12.52 -2.01
N TYR A 324 -12.07 -13.53 -1.45
CA TYR A 324 -13.17 -13.30 -0.52
C TYR A 324 -12.69 -12.58 0.74
N ALA A 325 -11.54 -12.96 1.30
CA ALA A 325 -10.94 -12.25 2.43
C ALA A 325 -10.62 -10.79 2.09
N HIS A 326 -10.07 -10.51 0.89
CA HIS A 326 -9.84 -9.15 0.43
C HIS A 326 -11.13 -8.35 0.28
N ALA A 327 -12.20 -8.96 -0.26
CA ALA A 327 -13.50 -8.30 -0.39
C ALA A 327 -14.11 -7.96 0.99
N GLN A 328 -13.95 -8.83 1.99
CA GLN A 328 -14.38 -8.56 3.37
C GLN A 328 -13.64 -7.37 3.98
N VAL A 329 -12.33 -7.26 3.72
CA VAL A 329 -11.52 -6.11 4.13
C VAL A 329 -12.06 -4.82 3.50
N ALA A 330 -12.33 -4.81 2.19
CA ALA A 330 -12.86 -3.66 1.49
C ALA A 330 -14.20 -3.19 2.07
N LEU A 331 -15.12 -4.12 2.34
CA LEU A 331 -16.41 -3.82 2.98
C LEU A 331 -16.24 -3.25 4.39
N MET A 332 -15.27 -3.75 5.15
CA MET A 332 -15.01 -3.26 6.50
C MET A 332 -14.44 -1.83 6.46
N VAL A 333 -13.52 -1.55 5.55
CA VAL A 333 -12.95 -0.21 5.35
C VAL A 333 -14.04 0.77 4.92
N GLN A 334 -14.89 0.40 3.96
CA GLN A 334 -16.02 1.22 3.52
C GLN A 334 -16.99 1.56 4.68
N ARG A 335 -17.29 0.60 5.54
CA ARG A 335 -18.11 0.84 6.74
C ARG A 335 -17.43 1.75 7.76
N LEU A 336 -16.11 1.65 7.89
CA LEU A 336 -15.33 2.54 8.73
C LEU A 336 -15.39 3.98 8.19
N GLU A 337 -15.10 4.16 6.92
CA GLU A 337 -15.15 5.43 6.20
C GLU A 337 -16.52 6.11 6.37
N GLN A 338 -17.61 5.40 6.10
CA GLN A 338 -18.96 5.94 6.24
C GLN A 338 -19.25 6.43 7.67
N ARG A 339 -18.82 5.67 8.69
CA ARG A 339 -18.96 6.08 10.10
C ARG A 339 -18.14 7.32 10.46
N LEU A 340 -16.94 7.45 9.91
CA LEU A 340 -16.08 8.60 10.15
C LEU A 340 -16.62 9.87 9.48
N ILE A 341 -17.17 9.74 8.26
CA ILE A 341 -17.85 10.83 7.56
C ILE A 341 -19.10 11.28 8.36
N GLU A 342 -19.91 10.33 8.82
CA GLU A 342 -21.09 10.62 9.64
C GLU A 342 -20.70 11.33 10.95
N ALA A 343 -19.66 10.85 11.64
CA ALA A 343 -19.15 11.47 12.85
C ALA A 343 -18.61 12.88 12.61
N THR A 344 -17.96 13.12 11.48
CA THR A 344 -17.51 14.45 11.07
C THR A 344 -18.68 15.42 10.92
N SER A 345 -19.79 14.94 10.33
CA SER A 345 -20.98 15.76 10.09
C SER A 345 -21.77 16.03 11.36
N THR A 346 -21.79 15.09 12.31
CA THR A 346 -22.62 15.19 13.55
C THR A 346 -21.85 15.73 14.75
N GLU A 347 -20.57 15.38 14.88
CA GLU A 347 -19.75 15.66 16.06
C GLU A 347 -18.56 16.61 15.76
N GLY A 348 -18.28 16.85 14.48
CA GLY A 348 -17.21 17.75 14.03
C GLY A 348 -15.79 17.17 14.10
N ASP A 349 -15.60 15.98 14.72
CA ASP A 349 -14.27 15.38 14.88
C ASP A 349 -14.25 13.87 14.57
N TRP A 350 -13.75 13.51 13.39
CA TRP A 350 -13.59 12.13 12.95
C TRP A 350 -12.52 11.36 13.76
N ARG A 351 -11.56 12.05 14.36
CA ARG A 351 -10.43 11.45 15.09
C ARG A 351 -10.92 10.72 16.34
N GLN A 352 -11.81 11.34 17.11
CA GLN A 352 -12.42 10.71 18.27
C GLN A 352 -13.30 9.51 17.88
N ALA A 353 -14.02 9.62 16.77
CA ALA A 353 -14.86 8.54 16.26
C ALA A 353 -14.05 7.31 15.85
N LEU A 354 -12.83 7.49 15.31
CA LEU A 354 -11.91 6.40 14.97
C LEU A 354 -11.56 5.53 16.19
N PHE A 355 -11.35 6.17 17.34
CA PHE A 355 -10.94 5.49 18.59
C PHE A 355 -12.09 5.10 19.52
N ARG A 356 -13.33 5.51 19.22
CA ARG A 356 -14.51 5.19 20.05
C ARG A 356 -14.76 3.69 20.20
N ASN A 357 -14.46 2.91 19.15
CA ASN A 357 -14.55 1.46 19.19
C ASN A 357 -13.19 0.81 18.86
N PRO A 358 -12.32 0.65 19.86
CA PRO A 358 -10.98 0.08 19.67
C PRO A 358 -10.97 -1.27 18.98
N ARG A 359 -11.96 -2.12 19.23
CA ARG A 359 -12.04 -3.46 18.63
C ARG A 359 -12.08 -3.43 17.11
N THR A 360 -12.79 -2.47 16.53
CA THR A 360 -12.89 -2.36 15.07
C THR A 360 -11.57 -1.95 14.40
N LEU A 361 -10.70 -1.26 15.13
CA LEU A 361 -9.40 -0.83 14.66
C LEU A 361 -8.30 -1.89 14.93
N LEU A 362 -8.36 -2.57 16.08
CA LEU A 362 -7.30 -3.47 16.56
C LEU A 362 -7.51 -4.92 16.12
N GLN A 363 -8.74 -5.43 16.25
CA GLN A 363 -9.03 -6.86 16.07
C GLN A 363 -8.71 -7.38 14.65
N PRO A 364 -9.02 -6.65 13.57
CA PRO A 364 -8.75 -7.13 12.21
C PRO A 364 -7.26 -7.27 11.89
N LEU A 365 -6.42 -6.52 12.59
CA LEU A 365 -4.97 -6.55 12.45
C LEU A 365 -4.29 -7.33 13.58
N GLU A 366 -5.06 -7.98 14.47
CA GLU A 366 -4.57 -8.64 15.68
C GLU A 366 -3.53 -7.77 16.42
N ALA A 367 -3.78 -6.47 16.44
CA ALA A 367 -2.94 -5.49 17.11
C ALA A 367 -3.33 -5.36 18.58
N THR A 368 -2.36 -5.07 19.44
CA THR A 368 -2.57 -4.85 20.87
C THR A 368 -2.84 -3.38 21.20
N GLY A 369 -2.39 -2.48 20.34
CA GLY A 369 -2.62 -1.05 20.45
C GLY A 369 -2.51 -0.36 19.10
N ALA A 370 -3.00 0.89 19.05
CA ALA A 370 -2.87 1.77 17.90
C ALA A 370 -2.72 3.23 18.34
N ALA A 371 -2.04 4.04 17.51
CA ALA A 371 -1.90 5.47 17.70
C ALA A 371 -2.04 6.21 16.38
N LEU A 372 -2.76 7.33 16.41
CA LEU A 372 -2.86 8.30 15.33
C LEU A 372 -1.98 9.51 15.68
N PHE A 373 -1.07 9.84 14.79
CA PHE A 373 -0.27 11.06 14.81
C PHE A 373 -0.84 11.98 13.73
N HIS A 374 -1.41 13.09 14.13
CA HIS A 374 -1.99 14.06 13.19
C HIS A 374 -1.79 15.48 13.71
N GLY A 375 -1.05 16.30 12.97
CA GLY A 375 -0.57 17.57 13.45
C GLY A 375 0.33 17.41 14.69
N ASP A 376 0.01 18.13 15.77
CA ASP A 376 0.75 18.04 17.05
C ASP A 376 0.09 17.07 18.05
N GLU A 377 -1.06 16.49 17.70
CA GLU A 377 -1.84 15.63 18.57
C GLU A 377 -1.51 14.15 18.35
N ILE A 378 -1.57 13.40 19.47
CA ILE A 378 -1.46 11.94 19.47
C ILE A 378 -2.69 11.38 20.17
N LEU A 379 -3.48 10.63 19.41
CA LEU A 379 -4.59 9.85 19.96
C LEU A 379 -4.22 8.38 19.95
N SER A 380 -4.50 7.65 21.01
CA SER A 380 -4.10 6.26 21.12
C SER A 380 -5.16 5.40 21.79
N THR A 381 -5.10 4.09 21.54
CA THR A 381 -5.99 3.10 22.14
C THR A 381 -5.30 1.75 22.33
N GLY A 382 -5.76 0.97 23.30
CA GLY A 382 -5.14 -0.32 23.63
C GLY A 382 -3.84 -0.16 24.39
N ASP A 383 -2.97 -1.17 24.27
CA ASP A 383 -1.66 -1.18 24.92
C ASP A 383 -0.66 -0.44 24.03
N VAL A 384 -0.27 0.75 24.43
CA VAL A 384 0.63 1.64 23.68
C VAL A 384 1.79 2.12 24.56
N PRO A 385 2.94 2.49 23.94
CA PRO A 385 4.01 3.20 24.64
C PRO A 385 3.56 4.54 25.21
N SER A 386 4.35 5.12 26.11
CA SER A 386 4.12 6.49 26.61
C SER A 386 4.22 7.53 25.47
N THR A 387 3.61 8.70 25.67
CA THR A 387 3.61 9.78 24.65
C THR A 387 5.01 10.19 24.18
N PRO A 388 6.04 10.35 25.06
CA PRO A 388 7.41 10.61 24.59
C PRO A 388 7.99 9.48 23.75
N GLU A 389 7.72 8.24 24.14
CA GLU A 389 8.18 7.05 23.39
C GLU A 389 7.47 6.93 22.03
N LEU A 390 6.17 7.23 21.98
CA LEU A 390 5.40 7.30 20.73
C LEU A 390 5.98 8.35 19.78
N ARG A 391 6.37 9.53 20.28
CA ARG A 391 7.03 10.56 19.47
C ARG A 391 8.38 10.09 18.91
N ALA A 392 9.19 9.44 19.74
CA ALA A 392 10.49 8.89 19.33
C ALA A 392 10.28 7.80 18.24
N LEU A 393 9.31 6.92 18.42
CA LEU A 393 8.96 5.89 17.45
C LEU A 393 8.48 6.50 16.12
N CYS A 394 7.63 7.54 16.20
CA CYS A 394 7.13 8.26 15.01
C CYS A 394 8.27 8.90 14.23
N THR A 395 9.22 9.56 14.90
CA THR A 395 10.40 10.16 14.28
C THR A 395 11.23 9.10 13.57
N TRP A 396 11.52 7.99 14.24
CA TRP A 396 12.27 6.88 13.64
C TRP A 396 11.57 6.29 12.42
N VAL A 397 10.25 6.07 12.49
CA VAL A 397 9.47 5.56 11.34
C VAL A 397 9.45 6.55 10.19
N HIS A 398 9.39 7.86 10.49
CA HIS A 398 9.41 8.91 9.47
C HIS A 398 10.73 8.96 8.68
N GLU A 399 11.85 8.67 9.34
CA GLU A 399 13.20 8.64 8.75
C GLU A 399 13.45 7.39 7.89
N GLN A 400 12.57 6.36 7.98
CA GLN A 400 12.76 5.16 7.18
C GLN A 400 12.57 5.46 5.69
N PRO A 401 13.42 4.88 4.81
CA PRO A 401 13.30 5.08 3.37
C PRO A 401 11.92 4.61 2.90
N ALA A 402 11.26 5.46 2.13
CA ALA A 402 10.05 5.04 1.42
C ALA A 402 10.42 3.90 0.48
N GLY A 403 9.70 2.79 0.55
CA GLY A 403 9.86 1.68 -0.38
C GLY A 403 9.56 2.10 -1.83
N ALA A 404 9.67 1.18 -2.77
CA ALA A 404 9.35 1.42 -4.20
C ALA A 404 7.91 1.92 -4.42
N ASP A 405 6.99 1.65 -3.50
CA ASP A 405 5.62 2.15 -3.46
C ASP A 405 5.46 3.11 -2.26
N PRO A 406 5.33 4.43 -2.48
CA PRO A 406 5.17 5.43 -1.41
C PRO A 406 3.93 5.21 -0.53
N GLY A 407 2.91 4.51 -1.05
CA GLY A 407 1.70 4.17 -0.34
C GLY A 407 1.77 2.84 0.44
N ALA A 408 2.89 2.12 0.37
CA ALA A 408 3.04 0.87 1.12
C ALA A 408 3.21 1.14 2.62
N PRO A 409 2.53 0.38 3.49
CA PRO A 409 2.73 0.46 4.92
C PRO A 409 4.18 0.09 5.30
N TYR A 410 4.79 0.86 6.16
CA TYR A 410 6.03 0.45 6.82
C TYR A 410 5.72 -0.64 7.85
N THR A 411 6.53 -1.69 7.88
CA THR A 411 6.37 -2.77 8.86
C THR A 411 7.72 -3.15 9.47
N CYS A 412 7.74 -3.33 10.77
CA CYS A 412 8.86 -3.88 11.50
C CYS A 412 8.32 -4.85 12.56
N ASN A 413 8.96 -6.00 12.71
CA ASN A 413 8.55 -7.03 13.69
C ASN A 413 9.43 -7.04 14.94
N ALA A 414 10.53 -6.28 14.93
CA ALA A 414 11.54 -6.26 15.99
C ALA A 414 12.12 -4.85 16.14
N VAL A 415 11.29 -3.89 16.56
CA VAL A 415 11.65 -2.46 16.66
C VAL A 415 12.92 -2.26 17.50
N GLY A 416 13.04 -2.93 18.66
CA GLY A 416 14.19 -2.81 19.52
C GLY A 416 15.49 -3.38 18.94
N GLN A 417 15.41 -4.34 18.00
CA GLN A 417 16.57 -4.86 17.28
C GLN A 417 16.95 -3.97 16.10
N ALA A 418 15.93 -3.48 15.36
CA ALA A 418 16.12 -2.59 14.22
C ALA A 418 16.65 -1.21 14.65
N HIS A 419 16.23 -0.73 15.83
CA HIS A 419 16.67 0.55 16.40
C HIS A 419 16.90 0.41 17.92
N PRO A 420 18.13 0.09 18.37
CA PRO A 420 18.44 -0.17 19.77
C PRO A 420 17.98 0.90 20.78
N PRO A 421 17.96 2.21 20.45
CA PRO A 421 17.41 3.23 21.34
C PRO A 421 15.94 3.03 21.72
N LEU A 422 15.17 2.30 20.90
CA LEU A 422 13.77 1.96 21.13
C LEU A 422 13.58 0.56 21.75
N ALA A 423 14.63 -0.09 22.23
CA ALA A 423 14.55 -1.44 22.84
C ALA A 423 13.59 -1.51 24.05
N ALA A 424 13.41 -0.41 24.77
CA ALA A 424 12.46 -0.29 25.88
C ALA A 424 10.98 -0.50 25.43
N LEU A 425 10.66 -0.33 24.16
CA LEU A 425 9.31 -0.50 23.60
C LEU A 425 8.91 -1.96 23.40
N THR A 426 9.83 -2.91 23.50
CA THR A 426 9.58 -4.35 23.26
C THR A 426 8.32 -4.88 23.97
N PRO A 427 7.99 -4.53 25.24
CA PRO A 427 6.78 -5.02 25.88
C PRO A 427 5.45 -4.52 25.31
N THR A 428 5.44 -3.36 24.63
CA THR A 428 4.23 -2.69 24.15
C THR A 428 4.17 -2.54 22.64
N ALA A 429 5.30 -2.25 21.98
CA ALA A 429 5.42 -2.00 20.56
C ALA A 429 6.63 -2.71 19.95
N CYS A 430 6.77 -4.00 20.22
CA CYS A 430 7.79 -4.84 19.61
C CYS A 430 7.65 -4.88 18.09
N GLY A 431 6.42 -5.02 17.61
CA GLY A 431 6.05 -4.94 16.20
C GLY A 431 5.28 -3.67 15.88
N VAL A 432 5.58 -3.03 14.76
CA VAL A 432 4.87 -1.85 14.25
C VAL A 432 4.42 -2.05 12.80
N LEU A 433 3.19 -1.64 12.51
CA LEU A 433 2.69 -1.40 11.17
C LEU A 433 2.29 0.07 11.11
N ALA A 434 2.90 0.85 10.23
CA ALA A 434 2.66 2.28 10.12
C ALA A 434 2.21 2.64 8.70
N VAL A 435 1.11 3.40 8.62
CA VAL A 435 0.60 3.96 7.37
C VAL A 435 0.76 5.46 7.42
N ARG A 436 1.42 6.02 6.40
CA ARG A 436 1.65 7.45 6.26
C ARG A 436 0.37 8.13 5.79
N LEU A 437 -0.06 9.19 6.49
CA LEU A 437 -1.23 10.00 6.16
C LEU A 437 -0.86 11.32 5.47
N SER A 438 0.40 11.74 5.58
CA SER A 438 0.91 12.95 4.94
C SER A 438 2.32 12.71 4.39
N THR A 439 2.64 13.32 3.26
CA THR A 439 3.99 13.28 2.66
C THR A 439 4.91 14.36 3.24
N GLN A 440 4.35 15.41 3.83
CA GLN A 440 5.09 16.57 4.33
C GLN A 440 5.27 16.58 5.85
N ARG A 441 4.32 16.00 6.57
CA ARG A 441 4.32 15.93 8.04
C ARG A 441 4.51 14.48 8.50
N PRO A 442 5.01 14.26 9.72
CA PRO A 442 5.08 12.92 10.31
C PRO A 442 3.70 12.43 10.80
N ASP A 443 2.69 12.55 9.95
CA ASP A 443 1.33 12.09 10.25
C ASP A 443 1.21 10.62 9.88
N PHE A 444 0.84 9.80 10.86
CA PHE A 444 0.77 8.35 10.72
C PHE A 444 -0.42 7.77 11.48
N LEU A 445 -0.98 6.70 10.96
CA LEU A 445 -1.72 5.73 11.76
C LEU A 445 -0.83 4.51 11.97
N MET A 446 -0.59 4.16 13.23
CA MET A 446 0.29 3.05 13.60
C MET A 446 -0.45 2.03 14.44
N TRP A 447 -0.17 0.74 14.19
CA TRP A 447 -0.62 -0.38 15.02
C TRP A 447 0.58 -1.07 15.64
N PHE A 448 0.40 -1.56 16.85
CA PHE A 448 1.44 -2.16 17.67
C PHE A 448 1.12 -3.61 18.01
N ARG A 449 2.17 -4.42 18.10
CA ARG A 449 2.13 -5.78 18.65
C ARG A 449 3.16 -5.89 19.74
N LYS A 450 2.78 -6.58 20.81
CA LYS A 450 3.71 -6.98 21.89
C LYS A 450 4.69 -8.03 21.42
N GLU A 451 5.78 -8.19 22.14
CA GLU A 451 6.66 -9.33 21.98
C GLU A 451 5.88 -10.64 22.09
N GLN A 452 6.17 -11.54 21.18
CA GLN A 452 5.68 -12.91 21.21
C GLN A 452 6.88 -13.83 21.08
N LEU A 453 7.07 -14.70 22.06
CA LEU A 453 8.08 -15.76 21.95
C LEU A 453 7.68 -16.69 20.81
N LEU A 454 8.35 -16.57 19.68
CA LEU A 454 8.16 -17.41 18.52
C LEU A 454 9.18 -18.53 18.53
N THR A 455 8.69 -19.77 18.57
CA THR A 455 9.54 -20.93 18.30
C THR A 455 9.42 -21.25 16.82
N VAL A 456 10.42 -20.85 16.04
CA VAL A 456 10.52 -21.22 14.63
C VAL A 456 11.20 -22.59 14.54
N LYS A 457 10.52 -23.56 13.92
CA LYS A 457 11.07 -24.89 13.69
C LYS A 457 11.61 -24.95 12.27
N TRP A 458 12.91 -25.13 12.13
CA TRP A 458 13.56 -25.35 10.86
C TRP A 458 13.82 -26.85 10.66
N ALA A 459 13.69 -27.32 9.44
CA ALA A 459 14.15 -28.66 9.06
C ALA A 459 15.67 -28.61 8.87
N GLY A 460 16.41 -28.64 9.98
CA GLY A 460 17.86 -28.45 10.06
C GLY A 460 18.26 -26.97 10.22
N ASN A 461 19.51 -26.71 10.59
CA ASN A 461 20.04 -25.34 10.78
C ASN A 461 19.97 -24.55 9.45
N PRO A 462 19.29 -23.38 9.39
CA PRO A 462 19.16 -22.58 8.18
C PRO A 462 20.47 -21.84 7.81
N ASP A 463 21.44 -21.74 8.71
CA ASP A 463 22.64 -20.94 8.53
C ASP A 463 23.63 -21.63 7.57
N LYS A 464 23.88 -21.03 6.39
CA LYS A 464 24.81 -21.56 5.38
C LYS A 464 26.25 -21.71 5.94
N ALA A 465 26.66 -20.84 6.86
CA ALA A 465 27.98 -20.90 7.48
C ALA A 465 28.16 -22.15 8.33
N ALA A 466 27.10 -22.61 9.01
CA ALA A 466 27.12 -23.84 9.80
C ALA A 466 27.16 -25.11 8.92
N LEU A 467 26.66 -25.03 7.67
CA LEU A 467 26.75 -26.11 6.68
C LEU A 467 28.18 -26.25 6.11
N LEU A 468 28.99 -25.22 6.17
CA LEU A 468 30.38 -25.18 5.73
C LEU A 468 31.37 -25.59 6.81
N ALA A 469 30.97 -25.54 8.09
CA ALA A 469 31.78 -26.01 9.21
C ALA A 469 31.77 -27.56 9.24
N HIS A 470 32.92 -28.14 9.04
CA HIS A 470 33.11 -29.58 9.18
C HIS A 470 32.69 -30.05 10.59
N GLU A 471 31.66 -30.87 10.68
CA GLU A 471 31.52 -31.73 11.88
C GLU A 471 32.68 -32.72 11.88
N PRO A 472 33.43 -32.83 12.99
CA PRO A 472 34.48 -33.84 13.10
C PRO A 472 33.87 -35.23 12.98
N ARG A 473 34.36 -36.02 12.06
CA ARG A 473 34.02 -37.44 11.96
C ARG A 473 34.53 -38.13 13.20
N ASP A 474 33.63 -38.55 14.06
CA ASP A 474 33.95 -39.55 15.08
C ASP A 474 34.33 -40.86 14.37
N GLY A 475 35.58 -41.23 14.43
CA GLY A 475 36.08 -42.61 14.38
C GLY A 475 36.26 -43.27 13.01
N ALA A 476 36.50 -42.59 11.88
CA ALA A 476 36.88 -43.23 10.62
C ALA A 476 38.28 -42.82 10.15
N ALA A 477 39.15 -43.82 9.87
CA ALA A 477 40.50 -43.66 9.39
C ALA A 477 40.59 -42.76 8.13
N ALA A 478 41.62 -41.92 8.10
CA ALA A 478 41.92 -40.99 7.02
C ALA A 478 42.05 -41.70 5.66
N GLY A 479 41.00 -41.66 4.85
CA GLY A 479 41.06 -41.86 3.42
C GLY A 479 41.54 -40.57 2.72
N PRO A 480 41.96 -40.63 1.43
CA PRO A 480 42.56 -39.50 0.73
C PRO A 480 41.60 -38.27 0.77
N VAL A 481 42.20 -37.13 1.10
CA VAL A 481 41.54 -35.83 1.21
C VAL A 481 40.76 -35.56 -0.08
N GLN A 482 39.46 -35.78 -0.03
CA GLN A 482 38.55 -35.27 -1.06
C GLN A 482 38.50 -33.75 -0.93
N ASP A 483 38.59 -33.08 -2.08
CA ASP A 483 38.59 -31.65 -2.27
C ASP A 483 37.61 -30.96 -1.28
N PRO A 484 38.07 -30.04 -0.40
CA PRO A 484 37.23 -29.36 0.57
C PRO A 484 36.11 -28.50 -0.05
N LEU A 485 36.09 -28.37 -1.37
CA LEU A 485 35.08 -27.62 -2.10
C LEU A 485 33.87 -28.48 -2.57
N GLN A 486 33.86 -29.78 -2.38
CA GLN A 486 32.67 -30.61 -2.63
C GLN A 486 31.69 -30.53 -1.46
N LEU A 487 30.89 -29.49 -1.50
CA LEU A 487 29.80 -29.28 -0.57
C LEU A 487 28.72 -30.33 -0.81
N SER A 488 28.45 -31.18 0.16
CA SER A 488 27.33 -32.13 0.11
C SER A 488 26.02 -31.41 0.47
N PRO A 489 24.86 -31.77 -0.13
CA PRO A 489 23.56 -31.28 0.31
C PRO A 489 23.36 -31.53 1.79
N ARG A 490 22.51 -30.73 2.45
CA ARG A 490 22.18 -30.83 3.86
C ARG A 490 21.98 -32.31 4.28
N ARG A 491 22.68 -32.73 5.31
CA ARG A 491 22.61 -34.09 5.85
C ARG A 491 21.68 -34.25 7.01
N SER A 492 21.45 -33.17 7.80
CA SER A 492 20.58 -33.20 8.96
C SER A 492 19.31 -32.43 8.70
N PHE A 493 18.20 -33.12 8.87
CA PHE A 493 16.84 -32.56 8.83
C PHE A 493 16.20 -32.60 10.24
N ALA A 494 16.99 -32.88 11.26
CA ALA A 494 16.52 -32.82 12.63
C ALA A 494 15.96 -31.44 12.95
N THR A 495 14.84 -31.43 13.66
CA THR A 495 14.17 -30.17 14.01
C THR A 495 15.14 -29.27 14.78
N TRP A 496 15.47 -28.14 14.18
CA TRP A 496 16.22 -27.08 14.82
C TRP A 496 15.24 -26.01 15.28
N SER A 497 15.13 -25.80 16.58
CA SER A 497 14.18 -24.86 17.15
C SER A 497 14.91 -23.60 17.54
N GLU A 498 14.53 -22.51 16.95
CA GLU A 498 14.97 -21.18 17.30
C GLU A 498 13.90 -20.47 18.12
N ILE A 499 14.25 -20.10 19.36
CA ILE A 499 13.39 -19.23 20.17
C ILE A 499 13.80 -17.79 19.85
N VAL A 500 13.02 -17.15 19.02
CA VAL A 500 13.24 -15.75 18.67
C VAL A 500 12.63 -14.88 19.76
N ARG A 501 13.49 -14.09 20.42
CA ARG A 501 13.10 -13.11 21.44
C ARG A 501 13.23 -11.70 20.88
N GLY A 502 12.50 -10.75 21.47
CA GLY A 502 12.51 -9.36 21.02
C GLY A 502 11.83 -9.18 19.68
N THR A 503 10.95 -10.12 19.29
CA THR A 503 10.18 -10.04 18.05
C THR A 503 8.69 -10.21 18.31
N ALA A 504 7.88 -9.57 17.49
CA ALA A 504 6.45 -9.77 17.42
C ALA A 504 6.10 -10.70 16.25
N ARG A 505 4.89 -11.22 16.24
CA ARG A 505 4.35 -11.96 15.10
C ARG A 505 4.46 -11.11 13.81
N PRO A 506 5.03 -11.65 12.72
CA PRO A 506 5.14 -10.93 11.46
C PRO A 506 3.79 -10.46 10.93
N TRP A 507 3.79 -9.28 10.28
CA TRP A 507 2.62 -8.74 9.61
C TRP A 507 2.38 -9.46 8.28
N THR A 508 1.24 -10.14 8.18
CA THR A 508 0.84 -10.85 6.96
C THR A 508 0.56 -9.89 5.81
N LEU A 509 0.59 -10.38 4.58
CA LEU A 509 0.24 -9.57 3.40
C LEU A 509 -1.20 -9.02 3.49
N ALA A 510 -2.14 -9.84 3.99
CA ALA A 510 -3.53 -9.43 4.20
C ALA A 510 -3.65 -8.27 5.20
N GLU A 511 -2.94 -8.35 6.33
CA GLU A 511 -2.91 -7.30 7.35
C GLU A 511 -2.27 -6.01 6.83
N ARG A 512 -1.19 -6.11 6.05
CA ARG A 512 -0.55 -4.97 5.40
C ARG A 512 -1.49 -4.30 4.39
N THR A 513 -2.19 -5.10 3.58
CA THR A 513 -3.19 -4.59 2.63
C THR A 513 -4.34 -3.91 3.35
N MET A 514 -4.81 -4.47 4.47
CA MET A 514 -5.85 -3.88 5.31
C MET A 514 -5.40 -2.56 5.92
N GLY A 515 -4.21 -2.52 6.53
CA GLY A 515 -3.65 -1.28 7.08
C GLY A 515 -3.55 -0.17 6.02
N ARG A 516 -3.07 -0.52 4.82
CA ARG A 516 -3.04 0.41 3.67
C ARG A 516 -4.43 0.93 3.32
N ALA A 517 -5.42 0.06 3.21
CA ALA A 517 -6.79 0.45 2.85
C ALA A 517 -7.41 1.38 3.89
N ILE A 518 -7.22 1.11 5.18
CA ILE A 518 -7.66 2.01 6.27
C ILE A 518 -6.95 3.36 6.16
N GLY A 519 -5.63 3.36 5.93
CA GLY A 519 -4.87 4.59 5.77
C GLY A 519 -5.32 5.44 4.58
N MET A 520 -5.59 4.83 3.43
CA MET A 520 -6.12 5.54 2.25
C MET A 520 -7.49 6.16 2.54
N ALA A 521 -8.40 5.42 3.17
CA ALA A 521 -9.71 5.94 3.58
C ALA A 521 -9.58 7.14 4.53
N LEU A 522 -8.63 7.10 5.47
CA LEU A 522 -8.37 8.25 6.35
C LEU A 522 -7.80 9.45 5.59
N VAL A 523 -6.90 9.26 4.65
CA VAL A 523 -6.38 10.34 3.80
C VAL A 523 -7.53 11.00 3.03
N ASP A 524 -8.43 10.22 2.45
CA ASP A 524 -9.60 10.72 1.72
C ASP A 524 -10.51 11.54 2.65
N ILE A 525 -10.76 11.07 3.87
CA ILE A 525 -11.55 11.81 4.88
C ILE A 525 -10.85 13.12 5.26
N ILE A 526 -9.53 13.08 5.53
CA ILE A 526 -8.74 14.27 5.86
C ILE A 526 -8.86 15.30 4.73
N VAL A 527 -8.71 14.88 3.48
CA VAL A 527 -8.84 15.76 2.31
C VAL A 527 -10.24 16.36 2.21
N GLN A 528 -11.30 15.55 2.39
CA GLN A 528 -12.69 16.02 2.34
C GLN A 528 -13.00 17.02 3.46
N VAL A 529 -12.60 16.70 4.69
CA VAL A 529 -12.81 17.59 5.85
C VAL A 529 -12.11 18.94 5.63
N ASN A 530 -10.89 18.89 5.12
CA ASN A 530 -10.11 20.09 4.85
C ASN A 530 -10.72 20.92 3.71
N ALA A 531 -11.22 20.29 2.67
CA ALA A 531 -11.91 20.96 1.57
C ALA A 531 -13.19 21.68 2.06
N VAL A 532 -13.99 21.03 2.91
CA VAL A 532 -15.19 21.62 3.50
C VAL A 532 -14.86 22.81 4.39
N ARG A 533 -13.82 22.68 5.26
CA ARG A 533 -13.35 23.77 6.11
C ARG A 533 -12.88 24.96 5.31
N LEU A 534 -12.15 24.72 4.21
CA LEU A 534 -11.68 25.77 3.31
C LEU A 534 -12.86 26.50 2.67
N LEU A 535 -13.88 25.78 2.16
CA LEU A 535 -15.09 26.37 1.57
C LEU A 535 -15.87 27.23 2.58
N ILE A 536 -16.00 26.75 3.84
CA ILE A 536 -16.64 27.51 4.90
C ILE A 536 -15.86 28.80 5.17
N ALA A 537 -14.53 28.73 5.28
CA ALA A 537 -13.68 29.88 5.49
C ALA A 537 -13.76 30.88 4.34
N GLU A 538 -13.74 30.43 3.09
CA GLU A 538 -13.92 31.29 1.91
C GLU A 538 -15.29 31.99 1.91
N HIS A 539 -16.34 31.23 2.26
CA HIS A 539 -17.68 31.79 2.35
C HIS A 539 -17.79 32.85 3.46
N GLN A 540 -17.21 32.59 4.63
CA GLN A 540 -17.15 33.55 5.74
C GLN A 540 -16.36 34.79 5.37
N LEU A 541 -15.20 34.64 4.72
CA LEU A 541 -14.42 35.78 4.23
C LEU A 541 -15.19 36.62 3.19
N ALA A 542 -15.92 35.96 2.29
CA ALA A 542 -16.79 36.65 1.32
C ALA A 542 -17.90 37.46 2.00
N GLN A 543 -18.57 36.89 3.01
CA GLN A 543 -19.57 37.58 3.83
C GLN A 543 -18.98 38.78 4.58
N ILE A 544 -17.81 38.62 5.18
CA ILE A 544 -17.09 39.70 5.87
C ILE A 544 -16.81 40.83 4.90
N ARG A 545 -16.23 40.51 3.74
CA ARG A 545 -15.96 41.51 2.69
C ARG A 545 -17.23 42.25 2.26
N GLN A 546 -18.33 41.53 2.07
CA GLN A 546 -19.62 42.11 1.69
C GLN A 546 -20.15 43.04 2.78
N THR A 547 -20.06 42.64 4.05
CA THR A 547 -20.52 43.44 5.20
C THR A 547 -19.70 44.71 5.37
N VAL A 548 -18.37 44.63 5.29
CA VAL A 548 -17.51 45.81 5.37
C VAL A 548 -17.69 46.72 4.17
N ASN A 549 -17.93 46.19 2.98
CA ASN A 549 -18.26 46.98 1.79
C ASN A 549 -19.60 47.68 1.88
N ALA A 550 -20.57 47.10 2.58
CA ALA A 550 -21.91 47.69 2.78
C ALA A 550 -21.96 48.71 3.94
N ALA A 551 -20.90 48.80 4.76
CA ALA A 551 -20.81 49.74 5.86
C ALA A 551 -20.84 51.18 5.33
N GLN A 552 -21.56 52.05 6.03
CA GLN A 552 -21.68 53.47 5.69
C GLN A 552 -20.44 54.31 6.08
N GLU A 553 -19.65 53.82 6.99
CA GLU A 553 -18.41 54.45 7.42
C GLU A 553 -17.29 54.11 6.42
N PRO A 554 -16.53 55.11 5.91
CA PRO A 554 -15.39 54.87 5.07
C PRO A 554 -14.28 54.16 5.81
N VAL A 555 -13.88 52.95 5.34
CA VAL A 555 -12.84 52.10 5.96
C VAL A 555 -11.74 51.82 4.96
N LEU A 556 -10.50 51.98 5.42
CA LEU A 556 -9.27 51.66 4.72
C LEU A 556 -8.41 50.71 5.52
N MET A 557 -7.70 49.82 4.85
CA MET A 557 -6.70 48.93 5.46
C MET A 557 -5.39 49.03 4.68
N THR A 558 -4.26 49.08 5.40
CA THR A 558 -2.94 49.13 4.79
C THR A 558 -2.05 47.99 5.30
N ASP A 559 -1.01 47.70 4.55
CA ASP A 559 0.13 46.89 5.02
C ASP A 559 1.01 47.66 5.98
N ALA A 560 2.04 47.01 6.51
CA ALA A 560 3.05 47.63 7.41
C ALA A 560 3.81 48.78 6.75
N ARG A 561 3.79 48.94 5.42
CA ARG A 561 4.46 49.99 4.66
C ARG A 561 3.51 51.13 4.30
N GLY A 562 2.28 51.08 4.74
CA GLY A 562 1.27 52.07 4.44
C GLY A 562 0.69 51.95 3.00
N ALA A 563 0.90 50.84 2.30
CA ALA A 563 0.25 50.58 1.04
C ALA A 563 -1.20 50.07 1.27
N LEU A 564 -2.15 50.60 0.55
CA LEU A 564 -3.56 50.31 0.67
C LEU A 564 -3.84 48.86 0.21
N ILE A 565 -4.36 48.00 1.10
CA ILE A 565 -4.74 46.64 0.80
C ILE A 565 -6.24 46.58 0.48
N PHE A 566 -7.06 47.39 1.17
CA PHE A 566 -8.51 47.38 1.05
C PHE A 566 -9.09 48.77 1.27
N ALA A 567 -10.15 49.07 0.54
CA ALA A 567 -11.02 50.24 0.74
C ALA A 567 -12.47 49.83 0.47
N ASN A 568 -13.39 50.21 1.36
CA ASN A 568 -14.81 49.92 1.17
C ASN A 568 -15.51 50.94 0.23
N HIS A 569 -16.75 50.65 -0.18
CA HIS A 569 -17.54 51.49 -1.06
C HIS A 569 -17.78 52.87 -0.47
N ALA A 570 -17.95 53.04 0.84
CA ALA A 570 -18.16 54.29 1.47
C ALA A 570 -16.92 55.23 1.33
N PHE A 571 -15.71 54.69 1.39
CA PHE A 571 -14.50 55.45 1.13
C PHE A 571 -14.41 55.91 -0.36
N LEU A 572 -14.73 54.98 -1.28
CA LEU A 572 -14.72 55.33 -2.73
C LEU A 572 -15.74 56.41 -3.04
N ALA A 573 -16.95 56.35 -2.42
CA ALA A 573 -17.96 57.38 -2.54
C ALA A 573 -17.54 58.72 -1.91
N LEU A 574 -16.92 58.68 -0.74
CA LEU A 574 -16.36 59.89 -0.07
C LEU A 574 -15.35 60.60 -0.94
N ARG A 575 -14.49 59.84 -1.63
CA ARG A 575 -13.46 60.34 -2.52
C ARG A 575 -13.99 60.84 -3.88
N GLY A 576 -15.22 60.53 -4.22
CA GLY A 576 -15.78 60.87 -5.52
C GLY A 576 -15.18 60.08 -6.71
N ALA A 577 -14.52 58.99 -6.46
CA ALA A 577 -13.98 58.10 -7.48
C ALA A 577 -15.08 57.25 -8.09
N ALA A 578 -15.11 57.12 -9.45
CA ALA A 578 -15.96 56.14 -10.10
C ALA A 578 -15.60 54.75 -9.56
N ALA A 579 -16.63 53.89 -9.41
CA ALA A 579 -16.58 52.59 -8.71
C ALA A 579 -15.52 51.59 -9.23
N GLU A 580 -14.78 51.91 -10.30
CA GLU A 580 -13.86 51.00 -11.00
C GLU A 580 -12.37 51.24 -10.81
N ALA A 581 -11.96 52.31 -10.08
CA ALA A 581 -10.51 52.54 -9.87
C ALA A 581 -10.06 51.92 -8.54
N PRO A 582 -9.40 50.73 -8.53
CA PRO A 582 -8.90 50.14 -7.31
C PRO A 582 -7.79 51.07 -6.76
N ALA A 583 -8.04 51.65 -5.57
CA ALA A 583 -7.02 52.39 -4.82
C ALA A 583 -5.97 51.41 -4.18
N VAL A 584 -6.13 50.10 -4.38
CA VAL A 584 -5.26 49.04 -3.83
C VAL A 584 -3.84 49.17 -4.39
N GLY A 585 -2.84 49.16 -3.53
CA GLY A 585 -1.43 49.34 -3.85
C GLY A 585 -0.92 50.79 -3.80
N LEU A 586 -1.80 51.80 -3.72
CA LEU A 586 -1.40 53.18 -3.51
C LEU A 586 -0.97 53.38 -2.04
N ARG A 587 -0.03 54.27 -1.83
CA ARG A 587 0.32 54.68 -0.47
C ARG A 587 -0.81 55.53 0.13
N VAL A 588 -1.28 55.15 1.31
CA VAL A 588 -2.41 55.85 1.97
C VAL A 588 -2.09 57.33 2.22
N ALA A 589 -0.86 57.67 2.48
CA ALA A 589 -0.41 59.09 2.66
C ALA A 589 -0.73 59.94 1.44
N GLY A 590 -0.62 59.42 0.21
CA GLY A 590 -0.96 60.14 -1.02
C GLY A 590 -2.46 60.37 -1.26
N LEU A 591 -3.31 59.86 -0.37
CA LEU A 591 -4.78 60.07 -0.44
C LEU A 591 -5.23 61.31 0.33
N PHE A 592 -4.29 61.97 1.09
CA PHE A 592 -4.56 63.13 1.92
C PHE A 592 -3.79 64.36 1.43
N ASP A 593 -4.23 65.51 1.81
CA ASP A 593 -3.62 66.81 1.45
C ASP A 593 -2.26 67.01 2.14
N ASP A 594 -2.09 66.49 3.35
CA ASP A 594 -0.81 66.47 4.08
C ASP A 594 -0.22 65.06 4.08
N ALA A 595 0.41 64.69 2.99
CA ALA A 595 1.03 63.37 2.83
C ALA A 595 2.21 63.13 3.81
N GLU A 596 2.96 64.16 4.16
CA GLU A 596 4.09 64.04 5.10
C GLU A 596 3.58 63.80 6.53
N GLY A 597 2.60 64.57 6.97
CA GLY A 597 1.96 64.40 8.28
C GLY A 597 1.29 63.02 8.43
N VAL A 598 0.62 62.54 7.40
CA VAL A 598 0.02 61.19 7.39
C VAL A 598 1.09 60.09 7.45
N GLN A 599 2.18 60.25 6.72
CA GLN A 599 3.30 59.29 6.76
C GLN A 599 3.91 59.24 8.17
N GLN A 600 4.10 60.39 8.78
CA GLN A 600 4.64 60.48 10.15
C GLN A 600 3.68 59.92 11.20
N ALA A 601 2.38 60.14 11.01
CA ALA A 601 1.34 59.55 11.88
C ALA A 601 1.31 58.02 11.80
N LEU A 602 1.46 57.47 10.59
CA LEU A 602 1.54 56.03 10.36
C LEU A 602 2.81 55.42 11.00
N GLU A 603 3.95 56.05 10.86
CA GLU A 603 5.21 55.60 11.47
C GLU A 603 5.15 55.59 13.01
N ASN A 604 4.39 56.49 13.59
CA ASN A 604 4.17 56.55 15.04
C ASN A 604 2.99 55.69 15.52
N LEU A 605 2.22 55.09 14.64
CA LEU A 605 0.95 54.41 14.93
C LEU A 605 1.10 53.22 15.90
N ALA A 606 2.27 52.57 15.90
CA ALA A 606 2.56 51.48 16.84
C ALA A 606 2.66 51.96 18.31
N ARG A 607 2.87 53.28 18.53
CA ARG A 607 3.05 53.88 19.84
C ARG A 607 1.88 54.77 20.27
N VAL A 608 1.27 55.49 19.33
CA VAL A 608 0.18 56.42 19.55
C VAL A 608 -0.90 56.27 18.50
N PRO A 609 -2.14 56.05 18.87
CA PRO A 609 -3.26 56.01 17.94
C PRO A 609 -3.36 57.31 17.14
N TRP A 610 -3.46 57.19 15.82
CA TRP A 610 -3.59 58.38 14.97
C TRP A 610 -5.07 58.85 15.01
N ARG A 611 -5.28 60.03 15.58
CA ARG A 611 -6.58 60.72 15.65
C ARG A 611 -6.39 62.17 15.23
N GLY A 612 -7.33 62.70 14.44
CA GLY A 612 -7.27 64.10 14.00
C GLY A 612 -8.20 64.41 12.83
N GLU A 613 -8.24 65.69 12.45
CA GLU A 613 -8.93 66.14 11.25
C GLU A 613 -7.96 66.28 10.08
N TRP A 614 -8.31 65.71 8.97
CA TRP A 614 -7.51 65.68 7.73
C TRP A 614 -8.39 65.92 6.52
N VAL A 615 -7.80 66.17 5.35
CA VAL A 615 -8.55 66.36 4.09
C VAL A 615 -8.22 65.23 3.13
N VAL A 616 -9.21 64.45 2.71
CA VAL A 616 -9.05 63.43 1.66
C VAL A 616 -9.14 64.08 0.29
N LEU A 617 -8.11 63.84 -0.53
CA LEU A 617 -8.05 64.38 -1.90
C LEU A 617 -9.01 63.70 -2.83
N ASN A 618 -9.80 64.47 -3.59
CA ASN A 618 -10.69 63.94 -4.60
C ASN A 618 -9.95 63.87 -5.95
N PRO A 619 -9.93 62.68 -6.64
CA PRO A 619 -9.31 62.55 -7.95
C PRO A 619 -10.04 63.42 -8.98
N GLY A 620 -9.28 64.26 -9.66
CA GLY A 620 -9.82 65.16 -10.72
C GLY A 620 -10.37 66.51 -10.25
N ALA A 621 -10.30 66.82 -8.96
CA ALA A 621 -10.68 68.18 -8.49
C ALA A 621 -9.48 69.17 -8.67
N ALA A 622 -9.81 70.47 -8.89
CA ALA A 622 -8.79 71.55 -8.93
C ALA A 622 -7.99 71.58 -7.60
N HIS A 623 -6.70 71.97 -7.65
CA HIS A 623 -5.81 72.01 -6.50
C HIS A 623 -6.47 72.55 -5.22
N GLY A 624 -6.59 71.69 -4.18
CA GLY A 624 -7.12 72.05 -2.86
C GLY A 624 -8.57 71.65 -2.58
N ALA A 625 -9.31 71.04 -3.48
CA ALA A 625 -10.65 70.57 -3.24
C ALA A 625 -10.62 69.09 -2.74
N GLY A 626 -10.74 68.94 -1.41
CA GLY A 626 -10.84 67.66 -0.77
C GLY A 626 -11.99 67.59 0.24
N THR A 627 -12.28 66.42 0.74
CA THR A 627 -13.32 66.20 1.77
C THR A 627 -12.68 66.20 3.17
N PRO A 628 -13.08 67.15 4.05
CA PRO A 628 -12.60 67.16 5.45
C PRO A 628 -13.16 65.97 6.17
N VAL A 629 -12.29 65.20 6.82
CA VAL A 629 -12.63 64.01 7.57
C VAL A 629 -11.98 63.98 8.95
N ALA A 630 -12.66 63.37 9.90
CA ALA A 630 -11.97 62.96 11.12
C ALA A 630 -11.42 61.54 10.91
N VAL A 631 -10.14 61.37 11.19
CA VAL A 631 -9.43 60.12 11.00
C VAL A 631 -9.25 59.41 12.35
N ARG A 632 -9.51 58.17 12.37
CA ARG A 632 -9.17 57.24 13.46
C ARG A 632 -8.42 56.08 12.88
N ALA A 633 -7.19 55.84 13.30
CA ALA A 633 -6.41 54.70 12.84
C ALA A 633 -5.77 53.96 13.99
N GLU A 634 -5.69 52.66 13.85
CA GLU A 634 -5.04 51.75 14.78
C GLU A 634 -4.09 50.81 14.08
N ALA A 635 -2.99 50.49 14.77
CA ALA A 635 -2.00 49.52 14.33
C ALA A 635 -2.46 48.07 14.66
N VAL A 636 -2.19 47.20 13.74
CA VAL A 636 -2.43 45.74 13.91
C VAL A 636 -1.06 45.09 14.07
N PRO A 637 -0.74 44.50 15.24
CA PRO A 637 0.52 43.79 15.44
C PRO A 637 0.44 42.36 14.99
N THR A 638 1.60 41.78 14.67
CA THR A 638 1.83 40.34 14.56
C THR A 638 1.82 39.68 15.96
N ARG A 639 1.86 38.32 16.04
CA ARG A 639 2.07 37.61 17.31
C ARG A 639 3.36 38.00 18.04
N ASP A 640 4.39 38.40 17.28
CA ASP A 640 5.69 38.79 17.80
C ASP A 640 5.77 40.29 18.13
N GLY A 641 4.64 41.01 18.01
CA GLY A 641 4.53 42.44 18.34
C GLY A 641 4.99 43.39 17.23
N GLU A 642 5.36 42.87 16.06
CA GLU A 642 5.71 43.71 14.89
C GLU A 642 4.44 44.26 14.22
N LEU A 643 4.54 45.38 13.48
CA LEU A 643 3.44 45.98 12.78
C LEU A 643 3.06 45.13 11.52
N LEU A 644 1.85 44.63 11.49
CA LEU A 644 1.29 43.90 10.32
C LEU A 644 0.67 44.85 9.30
N GLY A 645 0.01 45.90 9.81
CA GLY A 645 -0.68 46.92 9.01
C GLY A 645 -1.50 47.85 9.89
N CYS A 646 -2.40 48.62 9.29
CA CYS A 646 -3.32 49.45 10.05
C CYS A 646 -4.71 49.49 9.45
N ILE A 647 -5.73 49.75 10.30
CA ILE A 647 -7.06 50.13 9.91
C ILE A 647 -7.26 51.60 10.11
N ILE A 648 -7.89 52.23 9.16
CA ILE A 648 -8.22 53.65 9.15
C ILE A 648 -9.73 53.78 8.90
N VAL A 649 -10.40 54.44 9.82
CA VAL A 649 -11.81 54.78 9.72
C VAL A 649 -11.93 56.28 9.60
N LEU A 650 -12.76 56.73 8.67
CA LEU A 650 -12.97 58.17 8.38
C LEU A 650 -14.41 58.55 8.71
N ASP A 651 -14.58 59.76 9.23
CA ASP A 651 -15.91 60.35 9.44
C ASP A 651 -15.99 61.68 8.65
N ASP A 652 -16.97 61.80 7.81
CA ASP A 652 -17.17 62.99 6.97
C ASP A 652 -17.63 64.18 7.77
N LEU A 653 -16.81 65.23 7.80
CA LEU A 653 -17.09 66.42 8.58
C LEU A 653 -17.85 67.52 7.83
N ARG A 654 -18.21 67.29 6.54
CA ARG A 654 -18.91 68.33 5.73
C ARG A 654 -20.19 68.81 6.39
N ALA A 655 -21.07 67.88 6.74
CA ALA A 655 -22.35 68.21 7.39
C ALA A 655 -22.18 68.85 8.75
N ARG A 656 -21.20 68.44 9.52
CA ARG A 656 -20.88 69.07 10.85
C ARG A 656 -20.30 70.48 10.67
N ARG A 657 -19.44 70.70 9.68
CA ARG A 657 -18.89 72.03 9.38
C ARG A 657 -19.93 72.94 8.81
N GLU A 658 -20.80 72.48 7.93
CA GLU A 658 -21.95 73.27 7.42
C GLU A 658 -22.91 73.71 8.53
N THR A 659 -23.27 72.81 9.45
CA THR A 659 -24.10 73.11 10.59
C THR A 659 -23.42 74.06 11.57
N ALA A 660 -22.13 73.88 11.82
CA ALA A 660 -21.36 74.85 12.66
C ALA A 660 -21.27 76.21 12.05
N LEU A 661 -20.99 76.32 10.75
CA LEU A 661 -20.97 77.58 9.98
C LEU A 661 -22.35 78.23 9.93
N ALA A 662 -23.39 77.41 9.72
CA ALA A 662 -24.78 77.93 9.77
C ALA A 662 -25.12 78.46 11.15
N ARG A 663 -24.72 77.79 12.22
CA ARG A 663 -24.86 78.22 13.61
C ARG A 663 -24.07 79.47 13.88
N GLN A 664 -22.86 79.52 13.46
CA GLN A 664 -21.97 80.69 13.59
C GLN A 664 -22.52 81.92 12.81
N ARG A 665 -23.09 81.71 11.61
CA ARG A 665 -23.78 82.73 10.84
C ARG A 665 -25.05 83.19 11.56
N LEU A 666 -25.79 82.27 12.17
CA LEU A 666 -27.00 82.55 12.94
C LEU A 666 -26.63 83.36 14.18
N GLU A 667 -25.59 82.91 14.94
CA GLU A 667 -25.08 83.63 16.10
C GLU A 667 -24.56 85.04 15.73
N ALA A 668 -23.80 85.16 14.63
CA ALA A 668 -23.35 86.45 14.14
C ALA A 668 -24.54 87.36 13.69
N SER A 669 -25.54 86.81 13.06
CA SER A 669 -26.77 87.56 12.70
C SER A 669 -27.61 87.93 13.91
N LEU A 670 -27.64 87.08 14.98
CA LEU A 670 -28.28 87.39 16.25
C LEU A 670 -27.53 88.48 17.02
N LEU A 671 -26.17 88.47 16.99
CA LEU A 671 -25.36 89.57 17.57
C LEU A 671 -25.49 90.89 16.82
N LEU A 672 -25.61 90.84 15.53
CA LEU A 672 -25.92 92.03 14.72
C LEU A 672 -27.35 92.56 14.90
N ALA A 673 -28.31 91.68 15.12
CA ALA A 673 -29.70 92.03 15.45
C ALA A 673 -29.85 92.53 16.90
N GLY A 674 -29.06 91.95 17.83
CA GLY A 674 -29.06 92.35 19.27
C GLY A 674 -28.41 93.71 19.50
N GLY A 675 -27.55 94.19 18.57
CA GLY A 675 -26.95 95.61 18.64
C GLY A 675 -27.91 96.66 18.22
N ALA A 676 -29.08 96.35 17.66
CA ALA A 676 -30.07 97.34 17.21
C ALA A 676 -31.24 97.57 18.18
N ILE A 677 -31.28 96.84 19.31
CA ILE A 677 -32.33 97.04 20.31
C ILE A 677 -31.70 97.26 21.71
N SER A 678 -30.98 98.34 21.90
CA SER A 678 -30.70 98.89 23.16
C SER A 678 -31.38 100.25 23.29
N GLY A 679 -32.61 100.25 23.66
CA GLY A 679 -33.37 101.49 23.93
C GLY A 679 -34.81 101.19 24.25
N THR A 680 -35.05 101.32 25.59
CA THR A 680 -36.35 101.46 26.29
C THR A 680 -37.00 100.16 26.88
N GLY A 681 -36.93 100.16 28.21
CA GLY A 681 -38.14 100.04 29.10
C GLY A 681 -38.53 98.67 29.62
N SER A 682 -38.06 98.48 30.85
CA SER A 682 -38.83 98.00 32.06
C SER A 682 -39.81 96.84 32.00
N ASN A 683 -39.59 95.96 32.96
CA ASN A 683 -40.56 95.22 33.82
C ASN A 683 -41.32 94.04 33.27
N SER A 684 -41.01 92.89 33.70
CA SER A 684 -41.64 92.09 34.72
C SER A 684 -41.41 90.56 34.44
N ALA A 685 -40.98 89.90 35.49
CA ALA A 685 -40.91 88.45 35.57
C ALA A 685 -42.38 87.96 35.95
N PRO A 686 -42.62 86.70 36.18
CA PRO A 686 -41.98 85.42 35.73
C PRO A 686 -43.03 84.40 35.20
N GLY A 687 -42.61 83.38 34.61
CA GLY A 687 -43.52 82.29 34.24
C GLY A 687 -42.78 81.02 33.78
N THR A 688 -42.66 80.17 34.71
CA THR A 688 -42.49 78.71 34.70
C THR A 688 -42.59 77.96 33.42
N ALA A 689 -41.66 77.03 33.34
CA ALA A 689 -41.75 75.65 32.87
C ALA A 689 -42.04 75.42 31.36
N THR A 690 -41.25 74.67 30.73
CA THR A 690 -41.27 73.26 30.69
C THR A 690 -40.19 72.77 29.77
N ASP A 691 -39.53 71.86 30.33
CA ASP A 691 -38.73 70.85 29.74
C ASP A 691 -39.24 70.33 28.41
N SER A 692 -38.42 70.22 27.42
CA SER A 692 -38.52 69.24 26.33
C SER A 692 -37.14 68.93 25.82
N GLY A 693 -36.62 67.89 26.35
CA GLY A 693 -35.46 67.20 25.81
C GLY A 693 -35.73 66.72 24.38
N ALA A 694 -34.84 67.05 23.54
CA ALA A 694 -34.73 66.34 22.30
C ALA A 694 -33.27 66.39 21.79
N SER A 695 -32.82 65.21 21.38
CA SER A 695 -31.66 64.91 20.58
C SER A 695 -30.29 64.76 21.25
N GLN A 696 -30.22 63.79 22.15
CA GLN A 696 -28.99 63.02 22.37
C GLN A 696 -29.30 61.52 22.12
N GLY A 697 -29.69 61.17 20.92
CA GLY A 697 -30.16 59.78 20.65
C GLY A 697 -29.70 59.17 19.32
N THR A 698 -28.97 59.87 18.49
CA THR A 698 -28.63 59.32 17.15
C THR A 698 -27.16 58.85 16.99
N GLY A 699 -26.27 59.16 17.90
CA GLY A 699 -24.88 58.72 17.83
C GLY A 699 -24.57 57.38 18.48
N GLN A 700 -25.36 56.98 19.49
CA GLN A 700 -25.11 55.70 20.22
C GLN A 700 -25.76 54.47 19.59
N GLY A 701 -26.75 54.63 18.73
CA GLY A 701 -27.45 53.51 18.08
C GLY A 701 -26.69 52.97 16.87
N ALA A 702 -25.91 53.80 16.20
CA ALA A 702 -25.11 53.36 15.03
C ALA A 702 -23.83 52.63 15.46
N GLY A 703 -23.19 53.10 16.53
CA GLY A 703 -22.01 52.39 17.08
C GLY A 703 -22.33 51.04 17.65
N ARG A 704 -23.47 50.84 18.35
CA ARG A 704 -23.87 49.53 18.86
C ARG A 704 -24.18 48.48 17.76
N ARG A 705 -24.80 48.90 16.65
CA ARG A 705 -25.07 47.99 15.55
C ARG A 705 -23.79 47.61 14.75
N ALA A 706 -22.87 48.54 14.61
CA ALA A 706 -21.56 48.25 14.03
C ALA A 706 -20.72 47.29 14.92
N ASP A 707 -20.81 47.46 16.25
CA ASP A 707 -20.16 46.60 17.23
C ASP A 707 -20.71 45.17 17.26
N GLU A 708 -22.04 45.00 17.13
CA GLU A 708 -22.65 43.67 17.04
C GLU A 708 -22.32 42.94 15.75
N VAL A 709 -22.32 43.62 14.64
CA VAL A 709 -21.99 43.04 13.31
C VAL A 709 -20.53 42.70 13.22
N LEU A 710 -19.65 43.56 13.66
CA LEU A 710 -18.22 43.34 13.69
C LEU A 710 -17.85 42.27 14.74
N GLY A 711 -18.61 42.15 15.88
CA GLY A 711 -18.48 41.12 16.90
C GLY A 711 -18.71 39.71 16.36
N ALA A 712 -19.79 39.57 15.60
CA ALA A 712 -20.13 38.33 14.92
C ALA A 712 -19.12 37.92 13.85
N ILE A 713 -18.64 38.93 13.09
CA ILE A 713 -17.69 38.72 12.00
C ILE A 713 -16.36 38.13 12.48
N LEU A 714 -15.88 38.54 13.61
CA LEU A 714 -14.53 38.20 14.08
C LEU A 714 -14.49 37.02 15.00
N SER A 715 -15.53 36.77 15.73
CA SER A 715 -15.72 35.49 16.39
C SER A 715 -15.69 34.35 15.35
N ASN A 716 -16.36 34.57 14.22
CA ASN A 716 -16.41 33.59 13.13
C ASN A 716 -15.09 33.54 12.30
N ALA A 717 -14.41 34.67 12.08
CA ALA A 717 -13.10 34.68 11.39
C ALA A 717 -11.98 34.07 12.22
N SER A 718 -12.02 34.21 13.55
CA SER A 718 -11.08 33.56 14.47
C SER A 718 -11.25 32.04 14.51
N LEU A 719 -12.49 31.57 14.51
CA LEU A 719 -12.80 30.13 14.42
C LEU A 719 -12.38 29.55 13.08
N ALA A 720 -12.65 30.25 11.97
CA ALA A 720 -12.26 29.81 10.63
C ALA A 720 -10.73 29.79 10.44
N ALA A 721 -9.99 30.74 11.04
CA ALA A 721 -8.54 30.79 11.00
C ALA A 721 -7.87 29.66 11.80
N MET A 722 -8.44 29.31 12.95
CA MET A 722 -7.99 28.15 13.74
C MET A 722 -8.25 26.84 13.02
N ASP A 723 -9.41 26.71 12.34
CA ASP A 723 -9.77 25.50 11.60
C ASP A 723 -8.97 25.30 10.31
N ILE A 724 -8.53 26.37 9.62
CA ILE A 724 -7.70 26.30 8.42
C ILE A 724 -6.24 25.94 8.75
N ALA A 725 -5.71 26.37 9.89
CA ALA A 725 -4.35 26.06 10.32
C ALA A 725 -4.11 24.55 10.53
N ASP A 726 -5.18 23.82 10.91
CA ASP A 726 -5.10 22.38 11.17
C ASP A 726 -5.27 21.48 9.93
N ALA A 727 -5.60 22.04 8.77
CA ALA A 727 -6.27 21.28 7.71
C ALA A 727 -5.47 20.91 6.46
N VAL A 728 -4.24 21.39 6.17
CA VAL A 728 -3.64 21.25 4.82
C VAL A 728 -2.21 20.77 4.72
N GLY A 729 -2.05 19.65 4.06
CA GLY A 729 -0.82 18.99 3.71
C GLY A 729 -0.66 18.67 2.22
N GLY A 730 -0.61 19.67 1.32
CA GLY A 730 -0.29 19.46 -0.10
C GLY A 730 0.66 20.55 -0.65
N PRO A 731 1.64 20.20 -1.52
CA PRO A 731 2.71 21.13 -1.91
C PRO A 731 2.28 22.35 -2.75
N SER A 732 1.09 22.36 -3.32
CA SER A 732 0.56 23.48 -4.11
C SER A 732 -0.42 24.37 -3.33
N VAL A 733 -0.82 23.97 -2.14
CA VAL A 733 -1.85 24.65 -1.33
C VAL A 733 -1.22 25.30 -0.09
N ALA A 734 -0.07 24.79 0.36
CA ALA A 734 0.63 25.30 1.54
C ALA A 734 0.95 26.82 1.51
N PRO A 735 1.40 27.43 0.40
CA PRO A 735 1.62 28.89 0.34
C PRO A 735 0.30 29.68 0.42
N LEU A 736 -0.75 29.20 -0.24
CA LEU A 736 -2.08 29.84 -0.21
C LEU A 736 -2.72 29.77 1.17
N LEU A 737 -2.44 28.73 1.93
CA LEU A 737 -2.96 28.54 3.28
C LEU A 737 -2.15 29.28 4.33
N GLN A 738 -0.84 29.37 4.20
CA GLN A 738 -0.04 30.30 5.00
C GLN A 738 -0.49 31.75 4.77
N GLU A 739 -0.83 32.10 3.54
CA GLU A 739 -1.33 33.42 3.20
C GLU A 739 -2.76 33.66 3.72
N LEU A 740 -3.61 32.64 3.70
CA LEU A 740 -4.96 32.64 4.26
C LEU A 740 -4.94 32.65 5.81
N GLU A 741 -4.08 31.85 6.43
CA GLU A 741 -3.83 31.84 7.87
C GLU A 741 -3.29 33.19 8.34
N ALA A 742 -2.31 33.74 7.65
CA ALA A 742 -1.81 35.07 7.90
C ALA A 742 -2.89 36.16 7.68
N SER A 743 -3.79 35.96 6.70
CA SER A 743 -4.89 36.87 6.43
C SER A 743 -6.01 36.78 7.49
N ALA A 744 -6.34 35.58 7.94
CA ALA A 744 -7.34 35.37 8.99
C ALA A 744 -6.85 35.81 10.38
N GLN A 745 -5.57 35.58 10.68
CA GLN A 745 -4.94 36.11 11.89
C GLN A 745 -4.88 37.65 11.85
N ARG A 746 -4.65 38.23 10.67
CA ARG A 746 -4.74 39.67 10.44
C ARG A 746 -6.14 40.20 10.70
N ALA A 747 -7.16 39.55 10.15
CA ALA A 747 -8.56 39.94 10.34
C ALA A 747 -9.02 39.86 11.80
N THR A 748 -8.60 38.81 12.52
CA THR A 748 -8.94 38.61 13.94
C THR A 748 -8.28 39.65 14.85
N ALA A 749 -6.99 39.90 14.66
CA ALA A 749 -6.27 40.93 15.42
C ALA A 749 -6.80 42.34 15.13
N LEU A 750 -7.16 42.59 13.89
CA LEU A 750 -7.79 43.81 13.43
C LEU A 750 -9.12 44.07 14.14
N TYR A 751 -9.94 43.06 14.34
CA TYR A 751 -11.25 43.21 14.98
C TYR A 751 -11.19 43.34 16.49
N GLU A 752 -10.47 42.53 17.20
CA GLU A 752 -10.38 42.69 18.65
C GLU A 752 -9.94 44.12 19.01
N ARG A 753 -9.10 44.74 18.18
CA ARG A 753 -8.72 46.14 18.36
C ARG A 753 -9.80 47.12 17.92
N PHE A 754 -10.51 46.83 16.84
CA PHE A 754 -11.65 47.66 16.44
C PHE A 754 -12.77 47.64 17.52
N ARG A 755 -13.07 46.46 18.07
CA ARG A 755 -14.01 46.31 19.18
C ARG A 755 -13.57 47.14 20.39
N ASN A 756 -12.28 47.10 20.77
CA ASN A 756 -11.77 47.87 21.90
C ASN A 756 -11.67 49.37 21.59
N PHE A 757 -11.57 49.74 20.31
CA PHE A 757 -11.54 51.13 19.87
C PHE A 757 -12.93 51.78 19.81
N THR A 758 -13.98 50.99 19.49
CA THR A 758 -15.36 51.49 19.47
C THR A 758 -15.98 51.48 20.86
N ALA A 759 -15.44 50.69 21.81
CA ALA A 759 -15.92 50.62 23.20
C ALA A 759 -15.24 51.69 24.16
N GLY A 760 -14.23 52.42 23.71
CA GLY A 760 -13.59 53.58 24.41
C GLY A 760 -13.92 54.87 23.72
#